data_c7ee1dac7f34b2e4da7ea71fc78b5b4c
#
_entry.id   c7ee1dac7f34b2e4da7ea71fc78b5b4c
#
_cell.length_a   1.000
_cell.length_b   1.000
_cell.length_c   1.000
_cell.angle_alpha   90.00
_cell.angle_beta   90.00
_cell.angle_gamma   90.00
#
_symmetry.space_group_name_H-M   'P 1'
#
loop_
_entity.id
_entity.type
_entity.pdbx_description
1 polymer ?
#
loop_
_entity_poly.entity_id
_entity_poly.type
_entity_poly.pdbx_seq_one_letter_code
_entity_poly.pdbx_strand_id
1 'polypeptide(L)'
;MIAALVHKIFGSANDRIIKKYTRIVQQINHLEEDYIKLSDDQIKAKTTEFKERLEKGQTLEQILPEAFATVREASKRALGMRPFDVQLVGGMVLNQGMITEMRTGEGKTLVATLPIYLNALSGKGVHAVTVNDYLATRDSSWMGILYNFLGLSVGCIVHGLSDSQRRDMYARDITYGTNHEFGFDYLRDNMKFRKDEMVMRPFNFAIVDECDSILIDEARTPLIISGSAEDSSESYNTINKLIPPLTEEDYEKDEKQRSVTLTDSGVEKIEQLLISNNLIKGNSLYDVQNIGVVHHVNAALKAHKLFARDVDYIVKDDKVIIIDEFTGRMMEGRRYSDGLHQALEAKEGVTVEMENQTLASVTYQNFFRLYPKMAGMTGTAVTESVEFEEIYNLCPVEVPTNLPIARIDHDDEIFLTAKEKYEAVLIQIRECYARKQPVLVGTTSIEKSEFISNILKSDNIPHQVLNARYHEQEAYIIADAGRSGAVTIATNMAGRGTDIKLGGSLEMRVERELAEVAEGPDRDRLIEEIKRDVQADQKRVKEAGGLFVIGTERHESRRIDNQLRGRSGRQGDPGASRFYISLEDDLMRIFGSQKLDVMLRKLGVQEGEAISHQWINKALERAQQKVEARNFDIRKHLLRYDDVMNDQRKIIYEQRRDLMNTDNISNMVTDMREEVIHDCVDAHVPDNSLPEQWDIQGLHAECIRLFALNIDFQTWIDEDGISALDVKKRINALHMELLSSKENTYGETMIRMSERTLLLRILDQAWKDHLLSLDHLRQGINLRAYAQGNPLNEYKREAYNLFQFMMGRVKAELISALSHFELSLPEGLSLESALSPRLDFDAMRESMPNWSNDFESDEDDRNTFELVHAPSLEIDPKDPTTWGRVLRNADCPCGSGKKYKHCHGAV
;
A
#
# COMPACT_ATOMS: atom_id res chain seq x y z
N MET A 1 -16.14 -10.71 -36.83
CA MET A 1 -17.55 -10.96 -37.19
C MET A 1 -18.18 -12.05 -36.32
N ILE A 2 -17.61 -13.26 -36.24
CA ILE A 2 -18.15 -14.38 -35.42
C ILE A 2 -18.17 -14.01 -33.94
N ALA A 3 -17.13 -13.42 -33.38
CA ALA A 3 -17.10 -12.96 -31.99
C ALA A 3 -18.19 -11.91 -31.68
N ALA A 4 -18.44 -10.97 -32.60
CA ALA A 4 -19.49 -9.97 -32.45
C ALA A 4 -20.90 -10.59 -32.51
N LEU A 5 -21.09 -11.66 -33.32
CA LEU A 5 -22.37 -12.39 -33.39
C LEU A 5 -22.59 -13.23 -32.14
N VAL A 6 -21.56 -13.88 -31.60
CA VAL A 6 -21.62 -14.64 -30.35
C VAL A 6 -21.92 -13.69 -29.17
N HIS A 7 -21.30 -12.54 -29.16
CA HIS A 7 -21.53 -11.51 -28.11
C HIS A 7 -22.98 -10.98 -28.18
N LYS A 8 -23.56 -10.85 -29.40
CA LYS A 8 -24.91 -10.38 -29.61
C LYS A 8 -25.96 -11.42 -29.21
N ILE A 9 -25.66 -12.73 -29.28
CA ILE A 9 -26.55 -13.84 -28.95
C ILE A 9 -26.46 -14.25 -27.48
N PHE A 10 -25.23 -14.32 -26.92
CA PHE A 10 -25.00 -14.86 -25.58
C PHE A 10 -24.73 -13.77 -24.50
N GLY A 11 -24.62 -12.50 -24.90
CA GLY A 11 -24.25 -11.40 -24.01
C GLY A 11 -22.78 -11.50 -23.50
N SER A 12 -22.31 -10.47 -22.82
CA SER A 12 -21.03 -10.49 -22.10
C SER A 12 -21.10 -11.38 -20.84
N ALA A 13 -19.94 -11.69 -20.23
CA ALA A 13 -19.91 -12.33 -18.92
C ALA A 13 -20.67 -11.49 -17.88
N ASN A 14 -20.51 -10.16 -17.96
CA ASN A 14 -21.22 -9.19 -17.14
C ASN A 14 -22.74 -9.32 -17.30
N ASP A 15 -23.28 -9.35 -18.54
CA ASP A 15 -24.71 -9.48 -18.80
C ASP A 15 -25.31 -10.76 -18.21
N ARG A 16 -24.55 -11.84 -18.22
CA ARG A 16 -24.98 -13.12 -17.63
C ARG A 16 -25.09 -13.05 -16.12
N ILE A 17 -24.13 -12.38 -15.45
CA ILE A 17 -24.15 -12.16 -14.00
C ILE A 17 -25.35 -11.29 -13.64
N ILE A 18 -25.54 -10.16 -14.33
CA ILE A 18 -26.68 -9.26 -14.12
C ILE A 18 -28.02 -10.00 -14.29
N LYS A 19 -28.17 -10.77 -15.36
CA LYS A 19 -29.40 -11.59 -15.59
C LYS A 19 -29.64 -12.61 -14.47
N LYS A 20 -28.60 -13.25 -13.96
CA LYS A 20 -28.73 -14.19 -12.83
C LYS A 20 -29.29 -13.47 -11.62
N TYR A 21 -28.72 -12.30 -11.27
CA TYR A 21 -29.14 -11.55 -10.08
C TYR A 21 -30.48 -10.86 -10.25
N THR A 22 -30.85 -10.41 -11.44
CA THR A 22 -32.19 -9.86 -11.72
C THR A 22 -33.31 -10.86 -11.39
N ARG A 23 -33.08 -12.17 -11.55
CA ARG A 23 -34.03 -13.19 -11.15
C ARG A 23 -34.23 -13.26 -9.64
N ILE A 24 -33.15 -13.07 -8.87
CA ILE A 24 -33.19 -13.02 -7.39
C ILE A 24 -33.90 -11.74 -6.95
N VAL A 25 -33.63 -10.61 -7.63
CA VAL A 25 -34.33 -9.34 -7.37
C VAL A 25 -35.84 -9.50 -7.53
N GLN A 26 -36.30 -10.26 -8.54
CA GLN A 26 -37.75 -10.57 -8.68
C GLN A 26 -38.29 -11.32 -7.46
N GLN A 27 -37.53 -12.27 -6.89
CA GLN A 27 -37.94 -12.95 -5.66
C GLN A 27 -38.02 -11.97 -4.48
N ILE A 28 -36.99 -11.07 -4.33
CA ILE A 28 -37.00 -10.04 -3.29
C ILE A 28 -38.21 -9.10 -3.45
N ASN A 29 -38.54 -8.72 -4.67
CA ASN A 29 -39.71 -7.88 -4.97
C ASN A 29 -41.05 -8.57 -4.58
N HIS A 30 -41.16 -9.88 -4.75
CA HIS A 30 -42.35 -10.63 -4.28
C HIS A 30 -42.43 -10.67 -2.75
N LEU A 31 -41.28 -10.81 -2.07
CA LEU A 31 -41.25 -10.80 -0.61
C LEU A 31 -41.58 -9.43 -0.01
N GLU A 32 -41.33 -8.34 -0.73
CA GLU A 32 -41.55 -6.97 -0.26
C GLU A 32 -43.01 -6.74 0.18
N GLU A 33 -44.01 -7.30 -0.53
CA GLU A 33 -45.43 -7.16 -0.19
C GLU A 33 -45.78 -7.74 1.19
N ASP A 34 -45.08 -8.79 1.61
CA ASP A 34 -45.27 -9.39 2.93
C ASP A 34 -44.49 -8.64 4.00
N TYR A 35 -43.31 -8.17 3.67
CA TYR A 35 -42.46 -7.40 4.64
C TYR A 35 -43.04 -6.04 4.99
N ILE A 36 -43.77 -5.38 4.07
CA ILE A 36 -44.47 -4.12 4.35
C ILE A 36 -45.52 -4.30 5.45
N LYS A 37 -46.12 -5.50 5.59
CA LYS A 37 -47.14 -5.79 6.61
C LYS A 37 -46.57 -6.04 8.00
N LEU A 38 -45.26 -6.31 8.12
CA LEU A 38 -44.61 -6.60 9.38
C LEU A 38 -44.47 -5.33 10.24
N SER A 39 -44.60 -5.48 11.55
CA SER A 39 -44.28 -4.42 12.49
C SER A 39 -42.75 -4.24 12.59
N ASP A 40 -42.28 -3.12 13.15
CA ASP A 40 -40.85 -2.84 13.36
C ASP A 40 -40.19 -3.92 14.22
N ASP A 41 -40.88 -4.36 15.29
CA ASP A 41 -40.41 -5.46 16.14
C ASP A 41 -40.28 -6.78 15.39
N GLN A 42 -41.22 -7.06 14.46
CA GLN A 42 -41.17 -8.27 13.64
C GLN A 42 -40.01 -8.21 12.63
N ILE A 43 -39.74 -7.04 12.06
CA ILE A 43 -38.57 -6.88 11.16
C ILE A 43 -37.29 -7.06 11.94
N LYS A 44 -37.17 -6.47 13.14
CA LYS A 44 -36.02 -6.65 14.01
C LYS A 44 -35.83 -8.11 14.43
N ALA A 45 -36.92 -8.84 14.73
CA ALA A 45 -36.89 -10.25 15.08
C ALA A 45 -36.38 -11.15 13.95
N LYS A 46 -36.48 -10.72 12.67
CA LYS A 46 -35.88 -11.44 11.55
C LYS A 46 -34.37 -11.64 11.67
N THR A 47 -33.67 -10.70 12.26
CA THR A 47 -32.22 -10.83 12.52
C THR A 47 -31.91 -12.03 13.43
N THR A 48 -32.69 -12.20 14.49
CA THR A 48 -32.56 -13.36 15.40
C THR A 48 -32.93 -14.66 14.68
N GLU A 49 -34.04 -14.67 13.94
CA GLU A 49 -34.45 -15.81 13.15
C GLU A 49 -33.36 -16.26 12.17
N PHE A 50 -32.73 -15.33 11.45
CA PHE A 50 -31.65 -15.65 10.50
C PHE A 50 -30.40 -16.19 11.20
N LYS A 51 -30.01 -15.64 12.35
CA LYS A 51 -28.88 -16.17 13.15
C LYS A 51 -29.16 -17.62 13.59
N GLU A 52 -30.36 -17.92 14.07
CA GLU A 52 -30.74 -19.29 14.43
C GLU A 52 -30.75 -20.24 13.22
N ARG A 53 -31.18 -19.78 12.05
CA ARG A 53 -31.20 -20.59 10.83
C ARG A 53 -29.78 -20.89 10.34
N LEU A 54 -28.84 -19.96 10.51
CA LEU A 54 -27.41 -20.18 10.24
C LEU A 54 -26.81 -21.21 11.21
N GLU A 55 -27.14 -21.12 12.50
CA GLU A 55 -26.71 -22.12 13.51
C GLU A 55 -27.24 -23.51 13.20
N LYS A 56 -28.43 -23.60 12.61
CA LYS A 56 -29.04 -24.85 12.15
C LYS A 56 -28.48 -25.37 10.81
N GLY A 57 -27.46 -24.69 10.25
CA GLY A 57 -26.70 -25.11 9.06
C GLY A 57 -27.21 -24.60 7.73
N GLN A 58 -28.10 -23.60 7.70
CA GLN A 58 -28.40 -22.90 6.45
C GLN A 58 -27.24 -22.01 6.01
N THR A 59 -27.08 -21.81 4.72
CA THR A 59 -26.02 -20.95 4.16
C THR A 59 -26.48 -19.50 3.99
N LEU A 60 -25.52 -18.57 3.94
CA LEU A 60 -25.81 -17.16 3.66
C LEU A 60 -26.55 -16.97 2.33
N GLU A 61 -26.23 -17.77 1.31
CA GLU A 61 -26.92 -17.71 0.02
C GLU A 61 -28.39 -18.10 0.09
N GLN A 62 -28.74 -19.05 0.96
CA GLN A 62 -30.14 -19.52 1.11
C GLN A 62 -31.02 -18.46 1.78
N ILE A 63 -30.47 -17.69 2.70
CA ILE A 63 -31.20 -16.62 3.40
C ILE A 63 -31.11 -15.26 2.71
N LEU A 64 -30.23 -15.10 1.69
CA LEU A 64 -29.95 -13.83 1.01
C LEU A 64 -31.22 -13.09 0.53
N PRO A 65 -32.19 -13.74 -0.17
CA PRO A 65 -33.36 -13.02 -0.65
C PRO A 65 -34.20 -12.42 0.48
N GLU A 66 -34.40 -13.17 1.57
CA GLU A 66 -35.15 -12.72 2.74
C GLU A 66 -34.39 -11.63 3.52
N ALA A 67 -33.09 -11.80 3.68
CA ALA A 67 -32.22 -10.82 4.34
C ALA A 67 -32.20 -9.48 3.58
N PHE A 68 -32.10 -9.52 2.24
CA PHE A 68 -32.13 -8.30 1.42
C PHE A 68 -33.51 -7.63 1.43
N ALA A 69 -34.60 -8.40 1.45
CA ALA A 69 -35.95 -7.86 1.63
C ALA A 69 -36.08 -7.16 2.99
N THR A 70 -35.52 -7.77 4.05
CA THR A 70 -35.51 -7.20 5.39
C THR A 70 -34.75 -5.84 5.42
N VAL A 71 -33.55 -5.79 4.85
CA VAL A 71 -32.74 -4.55 4.79
C VAL A 71 -33.47 -3.49 3.95
N ARG A 72 -34.08 -3.88 2.84
CA ARG A 72 -34.80 -2.95 1.95
C ARG A 72 -35.95 -2.25 2.67
N GLU A 73 -36.80 -3.01 3.38
CA GLU A 73 -37.91 -2.46 4.14
C GLU A 73 -37.43 -1.68 5.37
N ALA A 74 -36.44 -2.20 6.10
CA ALA A 74 -35.84 -1.50 7.23
C ALA A 74 -35.22 -0.17 6.82
N SER A 75 -34.50 -0.11 5.68
CA SER A 75 -33.92 1.12 5.14
C SER A 75 -34.99 2.15 4.77
N LYS A 76 -36.10 1.71 4.20
CA LYS A 76 -37.23 2.60 3.90
C LYS A 76 -37.82 3.20 5.18
N ARG A 77 -37.94 2.43 6.26
CA ARG A 77 -38.48 2.90 7.54
C ARG A 77 -37.52 3.75 8.32
N ALA A 78 -36.27 3.30 8.48
CA ALA A 78 -35.29 3.95 9.34
C ALA A 78 -34.61 5.17 8.67
N LEU A 79 -34.37 5.10 7.35
CA LEU A 79 -33.66 6.14 6.61
C LEU A 79 -34.54 6.90 5.60
N GLY A 80 -35.77 6.46 5.36
CA GLY A 80 -36.62 7.00 4.29
C GLY A 80 -36.17 6.62 2.87
N MET A 81 -35.19 5.73 2.74
CA MET A 81 -34.58 5.34 1.46
C MET A 81 -34.86 3.88 1.12
N ARG A 82 -35.58 3.65 0.03
CA ARG A 82 -35.82 2.30 -0.50
C ARG A 82 -34.73 1.96 -1.52
N PRO A 83 -33.89 0.94 -1.29
CA PRO A 83 -32.93 0.47 -2.29
C PRO A 83 -33.57 0.11 -3.63
N PHE A 84 -32.97 0.60 -4.74
CA PHE A 84 -33.41 0.29 -6.09
C PHE A 84 -33.06 -1.15 -6.49
N ASP A 85 -33.69 -1.67 -7.52
CA ASP A 85 -33.43 -3.03 -8.01
C ASP A 85 -31.96 -3.19 -8.47
N VAL A 86 -31.40 -2.18 -9.13
CA VAL A 86 -29.96 -2.16 -9.50
C VAL A 86 -29.04 -2.16 -8.29
N GLN A 87 -29.43 -1.53 -7.18
CA GLN A 87 -28.69 -1.54 -5.93
C GLN A 87 -28.71 -2.92 -5.26
N LEU A 88 -29.82 -3.66 -5.34
CA LEU A 88 -29.87 -5.05 -4.89
C LEU A 88 -28.90 -5.93 -5.70
N VAL A 89 -28.82 -5.73 -7.03
CA VAL A 89 -27.82 -6.41 -7.88
C VAL A 89 -26.40 -6.10 -7.41
N GLY A 90 -26.09 -4.81 -7.18
CA GLY A 90 -24.79 -4.39 -6.65
C GLY A 90 -24.45 -5.05 -5.32
N GLY A 91 -25.40 -5.13 -4.38
CA GLY A 91 -25.24 -5.82 -3.11
C GLY A 91 -24.96 -7.32 -3.27
N MET A 92 -25.59 -8.00 -4.25
CA MET A 92 -25.30 -9.40 -4.54
C MET A 92 -23.92 -9.62 -5.15
N VAL A 93 -23.45 -8.71 -6.00
CA VAL A 93 -22.08 -8.71 -6.53
C VAL A 93 -21.08 -8.63 -5.39
N LEU A 94 -21.25 -7.66 -4.48
CA LEU A 94 -20.40 -7.52 -3.28
C LEU A 94 -20.43 -8.77 -2.40
N ASN A 95 -21.62 -9.36 -2.21
CA ASN A 95 -21.73 -10.58 -1.39
C ASN A 95 -20.98 -11.77 -1.99
N GLN A 96 -20.69 -11.80 -3.27
CA GLN A 96 -19.88 -12.87 -3.89
C GLN A 96 -18.38 -12.61 -3.84
N GLY A 97 -17.92 -11.55 -3.19
CA GLY A 97 -16.50 -11.20 -3.16
C GLY A 97 -16.00 -10.65 -4.50
N MET A 98 -16.80 -9.83 -5.16
CA MET A 98 -16.47 -9.18 -6.42
C MET A 98 -16.49 -7.66 -6.26
N ILE A 99 -16.00 -6.93 -7.27
CA ILE A 99 -16.10 -5.48 -7.31
C ILE A 99 -17.40 -5.07 -8.00
N THR A 100 -18.17 -4.23 -7.31
CA THR A 100 -19.33 -3.57 -7.91
C THR A 100 -18.90 -2.23 -8.50
N GLU A 101 -18.85 -2.12 -9.82
CA GLU A 101 -18.72 -0.83 -10.47
C GLU A 101 -20.10 -0.19 -10.62
N MET A 102 -20.37 0.80 -9.80
CA MET A 102 -21.56 1.66 -9.88
C MET A 102 -21.12 3.11 -10.01
N ARG A 103 -21.71 3.82 -10.96
CA ARG A 103 -21.40 5.23 -11.20
C ARG A 103 -21.50 6.04 -9.91
N THR A 104 -20.71 7.09 -9.81
CA THR A 104 -20.77 8.00 -8.67
C THR A 104 -22.17 8.61 -8.56
N GLY A 105 -22.72 8.68 -7.34
CA GLY A 105 -24.09 9.14 -7.10
C GLY A 105 -25.18 8.06 -7.19
N GLU A 106 -24.85 6.79 -7.50
CA GLU A 106 -25.83 5.67 -7.52
C GLU A 106 -26.08 5.05 -6.13
N GLY A 107 -25.56 5.65 -5.06
CA GLY A 107 -25.83 5.26 -3.68
C GLY A 107 -25.07 4.03 -3.20
N LYS A 108 -23.78 3.90 -3.56
CA LYS A 108 -22.90 2.79 -3.14
C LYS A 108 -22.91 2.54 -1.62
N THR A 109 -22.90 3.59 -0.81
CA THR A 109 -22.97 3.48 0.65
C THR A 109 -24.20 2.71 1.13
N LEU A 110 -25.37 2.93 0.50
CA LEU A 110 -26.58 2.19 0.81
C LEU A 110 -26.49 0.74 0.29
N VAL A 111 -25.90 0.52 -0.89
CA VAL A 111 -25.68 -0.82 -1.46
C VAL A 111 -24.87 -1.70 -0.53
N ALA A 112 -23.81 -1.14 0.07
CA ALA A 112 -22.94 -1.85 0.99
C ALA A 112 -23.70 -2.41 2.21
N THR A 113 -24.79 -1.77 2.64
CA THR A 113 -25.56 -2.22 3.81
C THR A 113 -26.14 -3.62 3.63
N LEU A 114 -26.50 -4.00 2.40
CA LEU A 114 -27.09 -5.29 2.08
C LEU A 114 -26.16 -6.48 2.40
N PRO A 115 -24.94 -6.57 1.81
CA PRO A 115 -24.01 -7.64 2.11
C PRO A 115 -23.37 -7.49 3.49
N ILE A 116 -23.20 -6.28 4.04
CA ILE A 116 -22.72 -6.07 5.41
C ILE A 116 -23.69 -6.72 6.38
N TYR A 117 -24.98 -6.42 6.30
CA TYR A 117 -25.99 -7.04 7.15
C TYR A 117 -25.95 -8.57 7.06
N LEU A 118 -25.99 -9.11 5.84
CA LEU A 118 -26.01 -10.55 5.61
C LEU A 118 -24.77 -11.26 6.23
N ASN A 119 -23.57 -10.73 6.03
CA ASN A 119 -22.36 -11.33 6.54
C ASN A 119 -22.19 -11.11 8.06
N ALA A 120 -22.71 -10.01 8.62
CA ALA A 120 -22.71 -9.74 10.06
C ALA A 120 -23.56 -10.74 10.86
N LEU A 121 -24.56 -11.36 10.23
CA LEU A 121 -25.38 -12.42 10.86
C LEU A 121 -24.54 -13.62 11.33
N SER A 122 -23.36 -13.83 10.74
CA SER A 122 -22.43 -14.89 11.16
C SER A 122 -21.81 -14.68 12.55
N GLY A 123 -21.91 -13.47 13.11
CA GLY A 123 -21.28 -13.09 14.40
C GLY A 123 -19.75 -12.94 14.36
N LYS A 124 -19.12 -13.18 13.19
CA LYS A 124 -17.66 -13.14 13.04
C LYS A 124 -17.10 -11.73 12.81
N GLY A 125 -17.95 -10.74 12.64
CA GLY A 125 -17.59 -9.35 12.34
C GLY A 125 -17.41 -9.05 10.85
N VAL A 126 -17.75 -7.82 10.49
CA VAL A 126 -17.59 -7.28 9.13
C VAL A 126 -16.87 -5.95 9.20
N HIS A 127 -15.88 -5.76 8.36
CA HIS A 127 -15.15 -4.49 8.23
C HIS A 127 -15.63 -3.73 7.00
N ALA A 128 -16.02 -2.47 7.19
CA ALA A 128 -16.34 -1.51 6.14
C ALA A 128 -15.19 -0.51 6.04
N VAL A 129 -14.38 -0.61 4.98
CA VAL A 129 -13.15 0.15 4.81
C VAL A 129 -13.41 1.37 3.95
N THR A 130 -12.99 2.55 4.43
CA THR A 130 -13.11 3.83 3.74
C THR A 130 -11.75 4.52 3.59
N VAL A 131 -11.68 5.59 2.79
CA VAL A 131 -10.41 6.28 2.49
C VAL A 131 -10.00 7.31 3.56
N ASN A 132 -10.91 7.75 4.43
CA ASN A 132 -10.60 8.74 5.47
C ASN A 132 -11.56 8.68 6.67
N ASP A 133 -11.16 9.28 7.79
CA ASP A 133 -11.90 9.30 9.04
C ASP A 133 -13.26 10.00 8.95
N TYR A 134 -13.36 11.04 8.13
CA TYR A 134 -14.63 11.74 7.91
C TYR A 134 -15.68 10.81 7.31
N LEU A 135 -15.32 10.05 6.27
CA LEU A 135 -16.25 9.09 5.66
C LEU A 135 -16.56 7.93 6.60
N ALA A 136 -15.56 7.43 7.33
CA ALA A 136 -15.77 6.36 8.31
C ALA A 136 -16.78 6.78 9.38
N THR A 137 -16.63 7.99 9.93
CA THR A 137 -17.54 8.55 10.96
C THR A 137 -18.92 8.84 10.40
N ARG A 138 -19.00 9.49 9.23
CA ARG A 138 -20.26 9.82 8.57
C ARG A 138 -21.06 8.56 8.25
N ASP A 139 -20.43 7.60 7.60
CA ASP A 139 -21.13 6.41 7.08
C ASP A 139 -21.48 5.43 8.21
N SER A 140 -20.64 5.30 9.23
CA SER A 140 -20.96 4.51 10.43
C SER A 140 -22.14 5.10 11.20
N SER A 141 -22.21 6.43 11.34
CA SER A 141 -23.31 7.10 12.01
C SER A 141 -24.59 7.03 11.20
N TRP A 142 -24.53 7.30 9.92
CA TRP A 142 -25.70 7.31 9.03
C TRP A 142 -26.28 5.92 8.80
N MET A 143 -25.45 4.96 8.37
CA MET A 143 -25.91 3.57 8.16
C MET A 143 -26.12 2.85 9.50
N GLY A 144 -25.49 3.31 10.55
CA GLY A 144 -25.69 2.84 11.92
C GLY A 144 -27.17 2.92 12.38
N ILE A 145 -27.91 3.91 11.90
CA ILE A 145 -29.36 4.02 12.16
C ILE A 145 -30.08 2.76 11.67
N LEU A 146 -29.77 2.32 10.45
CA LEU A 146 -30.35 1.10 9.86
C LEU A 146 -29.90 -0.17 10.60
N TYR A 147 -28.61 -0.30 10.88
CA TYR A 147 -28.11 -1.50 11.56
C TYR A 147 -28.64 -1.62 12.99
N ASN A 148 -28.70 -0.52 13.73
CA ASN A 148 -29.29 -0.46 15.08
C ASN A 148 -30.78 -0.79 15.04
N PHE A 149 -31.52 -0.30 14.03
CA PHE A 149 -32.93 -0.66 13.83
C PHE A 149 -33.07 -2.17 13.63
N LEU A 150 -32.15 -2.84 12.94
CA LEU A 150 -32.11 -4.29 12.73
C LEU A 150 -31.51 -5.06 13.92
N GLY A 151 -31.05 -4.39 14.96
CA GLY A 151 -30.49 -5.00 16.17
C GLY A 151 -29.05 -5.46 16.04
N LEU A 152 -28.26 -4.87 15.13
CA LEU A 152 -26.81 -5.07 14.99
C LEU A 152 -26.06 -3.86 15.56
N SER A 153 -24.91 -4.14 16.18
CA SER A 153 -24.03 -3.12 16.75
C SER A 153 -23.00 -2.62 15.74
N VAL A 154 -22.69 -1.32 15.80
CA VAL A 154 -21.72 -0.66 14.90
C VAL A 154 -20.63 -0.01 15.73
N GLY A 155 -19.39 -0.15 15.27
CA GLY A 155 -18.20 0.53 15.77
C GLY A 155 -17.53 1.34 14.65
N CYS A 156 -16.73 2.33 15.03
CA CYS A 156 -15.95 3.13 14.10
C CYS A 156 -14.53 3.29 14.65
N ILE A 157 -13.53 2.94 13.82
CA ILE A 157 -12.11 3.09 14.10
C ILE A 157 -11.62 4.33 13.35
N VAL A 158 -11.15 5.30 14.11
CA VAL A 158 -10.57 6.56 13.65
C VAL A 158 -9.29 6.84 14.41
N HIS A 159 -8.52 7.81 13.93
CA HIS A 159 -7.29 8.23 14.59
C HIS A 159 -7.53 8.67 16.05
N GLY A 160 -6.55 8.42 16.93
CA GLY A 160 -6.57 8.88 18.33
C GLY A 160 -7.36 8.02 19.31
N LEU A 161 -7.93 6.88 18.92
CA LEU A 161 -8.58 5.94 19.84
C LEU A 161 -7.55 5.14 20.67
N SER A 162 -7.82 4.97 21.96
CA SER A 162 -7.03 4.06 22.82
C SER A 162 -7.29 2.58 22.48
N ASP A 163 -6.36 1.68 22.85
CA ASP A 163 -6.49 0.23 22.63
C ASP A 163 -7.79 -0.35 23.22
N SER A 164 -8.22 0.14 24.38
CA SER A 164 -9.49 -0.29 24.98
C SER A 164 -10.70 0.09 24.14
N GLN A 165 -10.71 1.33 23.64
CA GLN A 165 -11.76 1.81 22.75
C GLN A 165 -11.76 1.07 21.41
N ARG A 166 -10.56 0.84 20.81
CA ARG A 166 -10.43 0.04 19.58
C ARG A 166 -10.98 -1.37 19.77
N ARG A 167 -10.65 -2.03 20.89
CA ARG A 167 -11.16 -3.38 21.21
C ARG A 167 -12.67 -3.40 21.28
N ASP A 168 -13.28 -2.40 21.92
CA ASP A 168 -14.75 -2.26 22.03
C ASP A 168 -15.38 -2.05 20.64
N MET A 169 -14.73 -1.28 19.76
CA MET A 169 -15.21 -1.06 18.38
C MET A 169 -15.08 -2.33 17.52
N TYR A 170 -13.97 -3.06 17.63
CA TYR A 170 -13.80 -4.34 16.92
C TYR A 170 -14.72 -5.43 17.44
N ALA A 171 -15.16 -5.37 18.68
CA ALA A 171 -16.12 -6.33 19.26
C ALA A 171 -17.53 -6.21 18.68
N ARG A 172 -17.86 -5.10 17.98
CA ARG A 172 -19.16 -4.88 17.35
C ARG A 172 -19.40 -5.81 16.16
N ASP A 173 -20.67 -5.99 15.75
CA ASP A 173 -21.02 -6.80 14.59
C ASP A 173 -20.45 -6.23 13.29
N ILE A 174 -20.39 -4.90 13.19
CA ILE A 174 -19.90 -4.14 12.03
C ILE A 174 -18.92 -3.09 12.51
N THR A 175 -17.75 -3.02 11.89
CA THR A 175 -16.72 -2.01 12.21
C THR A 175 -16.37 -1.22 10.95
N TYR A 176 -16.64 0.08 10.98
CA TYR A 176 -16.16 1.03 9.97
C TYR A 176 -14.77 1.54 10.37
N GLY A 177 -13.95 1.90 9.41
CA GLY A 177 -12.64 2.50 9.66
C GLY A 177 -11.90 2.80 8.36
N THR A 178 -10.76 3.46 8.47
CA THR A 178 -9.91 3.73 7.32
C THR A 178 -8.99 2.55 7.02
N ASN A 179 -8.58 2.44 5.77
CA ASN A 179 -7.61 1.45 5.33
C ASN A 179 -6.30 1.51 6.15
N HIS A 180 -5.83 2.73 6.48
CA HIS A 180 -4.63 2.95 7.29
C HIS A 180 -4.80 2.39 8.70
N GLU A 181 -5.86 2.77 9.39
CA GLU A 181 -6.10 2.35 10.77
C GLU A 181 -6.23 0.82 10.91
N PHE A 182 -6.96 0.17 9.99
CA PHE A 182 -7.03 -1.29 9.98
C PHE A 182 -5.66 -1.94 9.75
N GLY A 183 -4.86 -1.39 8.85
CA GLY A 183 -3.53 -1.92 8.57
C GLY A 183 -2.55 -1.68 9.71
N PHE A 184 -2.57 -0.51 10.34
CA PHE A 184 -1.73 -0.22 11.51
C PHE A 184 -2.16 -1.01 12.74
N ASP A 185 -3.46 -1.20 12.96
CA ASP A 185 -3.94 -2.07 14.05
C ASP A 185 -3.47 -3.52 13.88
N TYR A 186 -3.49 -4.04 12.64
CA TYR A 186 -2.94 -5.35 12.34
C TYR A 186 -1.44 -5.43 12.68
N LEU A 187 -0.65 -4.41 12.34
CA LEU A 187 0.77 -4.38 12.68
C LEU A 187 0.98 -4.27 14.20
N ARG A 188 0.25 -3.38 14.87
CA ARG A 188 0.32 -3.20 16.33
C ARG A 188 -0.02 -4.49 17.08
N ASP A 189 -1.09 -5.18 16.67
CA ASP A 189 -1.49 -6.45 17.29
C ASP A 189 -0.41 -7.54 17.17
N ASN A 190 0.30 -7.58 16.04
CA ASN A 190 1.40 -8.53 15.86
C ASN A 190 2.70 -8.12 16.57
N MET A 191 2.74 -6.97 17.24
CA MET A 191 3.83 -6.54 18.12
C MET A 191 3.50 -6.69 19.61
N LYS A 192 2.24 -7.01 19.98
CA LYS A 192 1.81 -7.24 21.37
C LYS A 192 2.41 -8.51 21.94
N PHE A 193 2.67 -8.52 23.25
CA PHE A 193 3.22 -9.68 23.97
C PHE A 193 2.16 -10.60 24.59
N ARG A 194 0.93 -10.10 24.68
CA ARG A 194 -0.19 -10.81 25.30
C ARG A 194 -1.41 -10.78 24.39
N LYS A 195 -2.12 -11.92 24.35
CA LYS A 195 -3.34 -12.05 23.55
C LYS A 195 -4.48 -11.12 24.00
N ASP A 196 -4.59 -10.87 25.29
CA ASP A 196 -5.62 -9.98 25.86
C ASP A 196 -5.36 -8.48 25.55
N GLU A 197 -4.16 -8.13 25.10
CA GLU A 197 -3.80 -6.81 24.62
C GLU A 197 -4.17 -6.57 23.15
N MET A 198 -4.35 -7.62 22.35
CA MET A 198 -4.76 -7.52 20.96
C MET A 198 -6.16 -6.91 20.85
N VAL A 199 -6.36 -6.07 19.83
CA VAL A 199 -7.61 -5.34 19.63
C VAL A 199 -8.48 -5.97 18.53
N MET A 200 -7.88 -6.53 17.50
CA MET A 200 -8.59 -7.09 16.35
C MET A 200 -9.10 -8.51 16.59
N ARG A 201 -10.27 -8.80 16.04
CA ARG A 201 -10.75 -10.18 15.90
C ARG A 201 -10.18 -10.83 14.64
N PRO A 202 -10.25 -12.18 14.50
CA PRO A 202 -9.89 -12.85 13.25
C PRO A 202 -10.65 -12.26 12.05
N PHE A 203 -9.96 -12.09 10.93
CA PHE A 203 -10.55 -11.56 9.70
C PHE A 203 -11.67 -12.47 9.17
N ASN A 204 -12.76 -11.88 8.69
CA ASN A 204 -13.89 -12.59 8.12
C ASN A 204 -14.30 -12.00 6.76
N PHE A 205 -14.91 -10.83 6.75
CA PHE A 205 -15.38 -10.18 5.53
C PHE A 205 -15.03 -8.69 5.55
N ALA A 206 -14.48 -8.17 4.45
CA ALA A 206 -14.27 -6.76 4.25
C ALA A 206 -14.98 -6.26 2.99
N ILE A 207 -15.59 -5.07 3.10
CA ILE A 207 -16.03 -4.28 1.96
C ILE A 207 -15.17 -3.03 1.88
N VAL A 208 -14.52 -2.82 0.74
CA VAL A 208 -13.64 -1.68 0.49
C VAL A 208 -14.40 -0.67 -0.38
N ASP A 209 -14.75 0.49 0.20
CA ASP A 209 -15.32 1.60 -0.55
C ASP A 209 -14.23 2.37 -1.27
N GLU A 210 -14.54 2.90 -2.45
CA GLU A 210 -13.56 3.53 -3.34
C GLU A 210 -12.31 2.64 -3.50
N CYS A 211 -12.54 1.35 -3.81
CA CYS A 211 -11.49 0.32 -3.84
C CYS A 211 -10.39 0.60 -4.87
N ASP A 212 -10.64 1.36 -5.89
CA ASP A 212 -9.65 1.84 -6.86
C ASP A 212 -8.67 2.84 -6.25
N SER A 213 -9.09 3.66 -5.27
CA SER A 213 -8.17 4.49 -4.49
C SER A 213 -7.28 3.65 -3.58
N ILE A 214 -7.92 2.83 -2.77
CA ILE A 214 -7.24 2.09 -1.70
C ILE A 214 -6.34 1.00 -2.27
N LEU A 215 -6.85 0.21 -3.23
CA LEU A 215 -6.15 -0.97 -3.74
C LEU A 215 -5.21 -0.69 -4.92
N ILE A 216 -5.32 0.48 -5.56
CA ILE A 216 -4.48 0.86 -6.71
C ILE A 216 -3.64 2.09 -6.37
N ASP A 217 -4.25 3.26 -6.06
CA ASP A 217 -3.50 4.51 -5.89
C ASP A 217 -2.63 4.50 -4.64
N GLU A 218 -3.22 4.16 -3.50
CA GLU A 218 -2.53 4.13 -2.21
C GLU A 218 -1.67 2.87 -2.04
N ALA A 219 -1.90 1.83 -2.84
CA ALA A 219 -1.15 0.59 -2.78
C ALA A 219 0.25 0.66 -3.43
N ARG A 220 0.77 1.86 -3.67
CA ARG A 220 2.15 2.10 -4.11
C ARG A 220 3.14 2.07 -2.96
N THR A 221 2.67 2.29 -1.74
CA THR A 221 3.50 2.40 -0.54
C THR A 221 3.05 1.41 0.52
N PRO A 222 3.96 0.74 1.25
CA PRO A 222 3.61 -0.09 2.38
C PRO A 222 3.23 0.76 3.60
N LEU A 223 2.51 0.16 4.53
CA LEU A 223 2.34 0.66 5.88
C LEU A 223 3.56 0.26 6.70
N ILE A 224 4.19 1.20 7.37
CA ILE A 224 5.40 0.97 8.17
C ILE A 224 5.22 1.57 9.56
N ILE A 225 5.52 0.78 10.57
CA ILE A 225 5.74 1.25 11.94
C ILE A 225 7.25 1.27 12.15
N SER A 226 7.81 2.45 12.46
CA SER A 226 9.23 2.65 12.72
C SER A 226 9.45 3.16 14.13
N GLY A 227 10.57 2.78 14.71
CA GLY A 227 11.04 3.27 16.00
C GLY A 227 12.52 3.63 15.93
N SER A 228 13.06 4.19 17.01
CA SER A 228 14.49 4.47 17.09
C SER A 228 15.30 3.17 17.02
N ALA A 229 16.29 3.13 16.11
CA ALA A 229 17.29 2.06 16.06
C ALA A 229 18.27 2.15 17.21
N GLU A 230 19.07 1.11 17.42
CA GLU A 230 20.28 1.21 18.24
C GLU A 230 21.23 2.26 17.65
N ASP A 231 22.01 2.90 18.53
CA ASP A 231 22.87 4.01 18.13
C ASP A 231 23.97 3.56 17.14
N SER A 232 23.75 3.83 15.86
CA SER A 232 24.71 3.59 14.78
C SER A 232 25.59 4.82 14.46
N SER A 233 25.51 5.88 15.25
CA SER A 233 26.20 7.16 15.01
C SER A 233 27.73 7.01 14.94
N GLU A 234 28.31 6.10 15.73
CA GLU A 234 29.75 5.80 15.70
C GLU A 234 30.16 5.17 14.35
N SER A 235 29.32 4.27 13.80
CA SER A 235 29.56 3.63 12.50
C SER A 235 29.55 4.67 11.37
N TYR A 236 28.57 5.58 11.34
CA TYR A 236 28.52 6.66 10.36
C TYR A 236 29.73 7.58 10.45
N ASN A 237 30.11 7.99 11.66
CA ASN A 237 31.26 8.86 11.88
C ASN A 237 32.58 8.18 11.50
N THR A 238 32.72 6.88 11.69
CA THR A 238 33.95 6.15 11.36
C THR A 238 34.05 5.95 9.85
N ILE A 239 32.97 5.50 9.19
CA ILE A 239 32.92 5.27 7.73
C ILE A 239 33.05 6.59 6.97
N ASN A 240 32.46 7.67 7.47
CA ASN A 240 32.59 9.00 6.87
C ASN A 240 34.06 9.42 6.66
N LYS A 241 34.96 9.04 7.56
CA LYS A 241 36.40 9.36 7.47
C LYS A 241 37.11 8.54 6.39
N LEU A 242 36.54 7.43 5.93
CA LEU A 242 37.14 6.55 4.93
C LEU A 242 36.81 6.95 3.48
N ILE A 243 35.81 7.81 3.27
CA ILE A 243 35.37 8.23 1.92
C ILE A 243 36.28 9.31 1.29
N PRO A 244 36.75 10.36 2.01
CA PRO A 244 37.55 11.42 1.40
C PRO A 244 38.83 10.95 0.67
N PRO A 245 39.53 9.86 1.06
CA PRO A 245 40.69 9.33 0.34
C PRO A 245 40.41 8.73 -1.03
N LEU A 246 39.13 8.52 -1.40
CA LEU A 246 38.74 7.98 -2.70
C LEU A 246 38.86 9.01 -3.82
N THR A 247 39.56 8.64 -4.89
CA THR A 247 39.78 9.46 -6.10
C THR A 247 38.71 9.22 -7.14
N GLU A 248 38.67 10.02 -8.20
CA GLU A 248 37.69 9.85 -9.29
C GLU A 248 37.76 8.52 -10.05
N GLU A 249 38.85 7.79 -9.93
CA GLU A 249 39.03 6.45 -10.50
C GLU A 249 38.39 5.36 -9.64
N ASP A 250 38.07 5.65 -8.37
CA ASP A 250 37.56 4.69 -7.40
C ASP A 250 36.01 4.62 -7.39
N TYR A 251 35.33 5.53 -8.10
CA TYR A 251 33.85 5.56 -8.18
C TYR A 251 33.35 6.08 -9.52
N GLU A 252 32.18 5.62 -9.93
CA GLU A 252 31.44 6.15 -11.08
C GLU A 252 30.27 7.00 -10.59
N LYS A 253 30.15 8.22 -11.13
CA LYS A 253 29.07 9.15 -10.81
C LYS A 253 28.15 9.34 -12.02
N ASP A 254 26.87 9.04 -11.88
CA ASP A 254 25.84 9.38 -12.86
C ASP A 254 25.00 10.55 -12.33
N GLU A 255 25.18 11.71 -12.93
CA GLU A 255 24.46 12.93 -12.54
C GLU A 255 22.98 12.92 -12.99
N LYS A 256 22.65 12.15 -14.04
CA LYS A 256 21.27 12.04 -14.54
C LYS A 256 20.42 11.15 -13.66
N GLN A 257 20.99 10.08 -13.16
CA GLN A 257 20.34 9.13 -12.26
C GLN A 257 20.58 9.46 -10.78
N ARG A 258 21.35 10.53 -10.48
CA ARG A 258 21.78 10.87 -9.10
C ARG A 258 22.31 9.65 -8.33
N SER A 259 23.07 8.82 -9.02
CA SER A 259 23.66 7.62 -8.45
C SER A 259 25.19 7.71 -8.43
N VAL A 260 25.79 7.04 -7.45
CA VAL A 260 27.25 6.86 -7.38
C VAL A 260 27.54 5.45 -6.90
N THR A 261 28.44 4.78 -7.61
CA THR A 261 28.84 3.39 -7.30
C THR A 261 30.37 3.29 -7.27
N LEU A 262 30.88 2.36 -6.44
CA LEU A 262 32.31 2.08 -6.40
C LEU A 262 32.71 1.29 -7.67
N THR A 263 33.88 1.60 -8.21
CA THR A 263 34.54 0.77 -9.23
C THR A 263 35.25 -0.43 -8.56
N ASP A 264 35.71 -1.40 -9.34
CA ASP A 264 36.45 -2.55 -8.80
C ASP A 264 37.67 -2.08 -7.98
N SER A 265 38.41 -1.07 -8.45
CA SER A 265 39.54 -0.47 -7.71
C SER A 265 39.06 0.22 -6.44
N GLY A 266 37.92 0.88 -6.45
CA GLY A 266 37.30 1.50 -5.29
C GLY A 266 36.87 0.51 -4.23
N VAL A 267 36.32 -0.63 -4.65
CA VAL A 267 35.96 -1.72 -3.74
C VAL A 267 37.19 -2.29 -3.03
N GLU A 268 38.27 -2.62 -3.77
CA GLU A 268 39.51 -3.12 -3.18
C GLU A 268 40.11 -2.15 -2.16
N LYS A 269 40.08 -0.87 -2.47
CA LYS A 269 40.64 0.19 -1.60
C LYS A 269 39.83 0.38 -0.34
N ILE A 270 38.50 0.39 -0.46
CA ILE A 270 37.58 0.52 0.68
C ILE A 270 37.68 -0.73 1.57
N GLU A 271 37.74 -1.94 1.00
CA GLU A 271 37.91 -3.19 1.73
C GLU A 271 39.18 -3.15 2.59
N GLN A 272 40.32 -2.72 2.03
CA GLN A 272 41.55 -2.57 2.77
C GLN A 272 41.44 -1.58 3.93
N LEU A 273 40.75 -0.46 3.72
CA LEU A 273 40.51 0.53 4.76
C LEU A 273 39.60 0.01 5.86
N LEU A 274 38.56 -0.74 5.52
CA LEU A 274 37.62 -1.35 6.46
C LEU A 274 38.27 -2.46 7.28
N ILE A 275 39.08 -3.33 6.65
CA ILE A 275 39.86 -4.37 7.35
C ILE A 275 40.84 -3.74 8.33
N SER A 276 41.58 -2.69 7.92
CA SER A 276 42.55 -2.00 8.78
C SER A 276 41.89 -1.36 10.03
N ASN A 277 40.59 -1.03 9.95
CA ASN A 277 39.81 -0.48 11.06
C ASN A 277 38.92 -1.51 11.78
N ASN A 278 39.06 -2.81 11.49
CA ASN A 278 38.26 -3.89 12.04
C ASN A 278 36.71 -3.71 11.89
N LEU A 279 36.27 -3.09 10.79
CA LEU A 279 34.85 -2.78 10.54
C LEU A 279 34.13 -3.88 9.78
N ILE A 280 34.83 -4.81 9.12
CA ILE A 280 34.24 -5.93 8.40
C ILE A 280 34.74 -7.26 8.95
N LYS A 281 33.90 -8.27 8.87
CA LYS A 281 34.22 -9.67 9.18
C LYS A 281 34.58 -10.39 7.90
N GLY A 282 35.70 -11.08 7.86
CA GLY A 282 36.18 -11.73 6.62
C GLY A 282 36.98 -10.76 5.75
N ASN A 283 37.08 -11.08 4.45
CA ASN A 283 37.92 -10.34 3.50
C ASN A 283 37.15 -9.61 2.42
N SER A 284 35.83 -9.75 2.37
CA SER A 284 34.99 -9.09 1.36
C SER A 284 33.93 -8.18 1.99
N LEU A 285 33.80 -6.99 1.42
CA LEU A 285 32.75 -6.03 1.77
C LEU A 285 31.35 -6.61 1.53
N TYR A 286 31.18 -7.41 0.47
CA TYR A 286 29.87 -7.95 0.05
C TYR A 286 29.48 -9.28 0.70
N ASP A 287 30.19 -9.71 1.72
CA ASP A 287 29.75 -10.85 2.54
C ASP A 287 28.43 -10.53 3.26
N VAL A 288 27.59 -11.55 3.42
CA VAL A 288 26.25 -11.41 4.03
C VAL A 288 26.33 -10.76 5.43
N GLN A 289 27.43 -11.02 6.16
CA GLN A 289 27.65 -10.46 7.51
C GLN A 289 27.97 -8.95 7.51
N ASN A 290 28.37 -8.39 6.36
CA ASN A 290 28.81 -7.01 6.19
C ASN A 290 27.77 -6.11 5.53
N ILE A 291 26.54 -6.57 5.32
CA ILE A 291 25.48 -5.83 4.59
C ILE A 291 25.24 -4.43 5.20
N GLY A 292 25.25 -4.30 6.53
CA GLY A 292 25.10 -3.00 7.19
C GLY A 292 26.26 -2.04 6.89
N VAL A 293 27.49 -2.57 6.78
CA VAL A 293 28.67 -1.76 6.41
C VAL A 293 28.58 -1.29 4.97
N VAL A 294 28.14 -2.16 4.04
CA VAL A 294 27.88 -1.79 2.64
C VAL A 294 26.88 -0.64 2.56
N HIS A 295 25.81 -0.70 3.33
CA HIS A 295 24.80 0.36 3.39
C HIS A 295 25.42 1.71 3.84
N HIS A 296 26.14 1.72 4.95
CA HIS A 296 26.79 2.91 5.46
C HIS A 296 27.83 3.48 4.49
N VAL A 297 28.62 2.63 3.81
CA VAL A 297 29.60 3.05 2.79
C VAL A 297 28.88 3.72 1.63
N ASN A 298 27.81 3.14 1.11
CA ASN A 298 27.04 3.69 0.00
C ASN A 298 26.37 5.03 0.40
N ALA A 299 25.79 5.11 1.57
CA ALA A 299 25.20 6.36 2.10
C ALA A 299 26.25 7.46 2.24
N ALA A 300 27.44 7.15 2.80
CA ALA A 300 28.52 8.09 2.94
C ALA A 300 29.10 8.51 1.57
N LEU A 301 29.22 7.59 0.61
CA LEU A 301 29.67 7.88 -0.75
C LEU A 301 28.69 8.83 -1.46
N LYS A 302 27.39 8.57 -1.38
CA LYS A 302 26.34 9.47 -1.90
C LYS A 302 26.44 10.86 -1.24
N ALA A 303 26.52 10.93 0.08
CA ALA A 303 26.59 12.18 0.84
C ALA A 303 27.78 13.04 0.40
N HIS A 304 28.96 12.42 0.16
CA HIS A 304 30.17 13.15 -0.23
C HIS A 304 30.22 13.56 -1.70
N LYS A 305 29.68 12.74 -2.62
CA LYS A 305 29.92 12.88 -4.05
C LYS A 305 28.72 13.44 -4.82
N LEU A 306 27.52 13.37 -4.29
CA LEU A 306 26.28 13.82 -4.96
C LEU A 306 25.63 15.03 -4.30
N PHE A 307 25.76 15.20 -2.98
CA PHE A 307 25.05 16.24 -2.23
C PHE A 307 26.00 17.36 -1.84
N ALA A 308 25.64 18.59 -2.22
CA ALA A 308 26.42 19.80 -1.94
C ALA A 308 25.71 20.68 -0.91
N ARG A 309 26.49 21.17 0.05
CA ARG A 309 26.01 22.16 1.02
C ARG A 309 25.59 23.44 0.31
N ASP A 310 24.55 24.10 0.81
CA ASP A 310 23.93 25.31 0.29
C ASP A 310 23.25 25.15 -1.09
N VAL A 311 23.17 23.92 -1.61
CA VAL A 311 22.43 23.55 -2.83
C VAL A 311 21.33 22.57 -2.49
N ASP A 312 21.71 21.39 -1.97
CA ASP A 312 20.77 20.32 -1.64
C ASP A 312 20.31 20.38 -0.18
N TYR A 313 21.15 20.93 0.71
CA TYR A 313 20.87 21.08 2.14
C TYR A 313 21.66 22.25 2.75
N ILE A 314 21.19 22.72 3.89
CA ILE A 314 21.92 23.70 4.73
C ILE A 314 22.17 23.12 6.12
N VAL A 315 23.15 23.68 6.83
CA VAL A 315 23.41 23.38 8.25
C VAL A 315 23.00 24.58 9.08
N LYS A 316 22.03 24.39 9.98
CA LYS A 316 21.51 25.42 10.88
C LYS A 316 21.18 24.80 12.24
N ASP A 317 21.59 25.44 13.31
CA ASP A 317 21.33 25.02 14.70
C ASP A 317 21.76 23.55 14.99
N ASP A 318 22.96 23.17 14.53
CA ASP A 318 23.53 21.82 14.61
C ASP A 318 22.67 20.72 13.94
N LYS A 319 21.89 21.11 12.91
CA LYS A 319 21.03 20.19 12.12
C LYS A 319 21.21 20.39 10.63
N VAL A 320 21.10 19.30 9.89
CA VAL A 320 21.00 19.33 8.44
C VAL A 320 19.54 19.55 8.07
N ILE A 321 19.26 20.58 7.26
CA ILE A 321 17.91 20.91 6.77
C ILE A 321 17.91 20.79 5.26
N ILE A 322 16.97 20.02 4.70
CA ILE A 322 16.84 19.79 3.27
C ILE A 322 16.37 21.06 2.57
N ILE A 323 16.94 21.33 1.40
CA ILE A 323 16.43 22.35 0.46
C ILE A 323 15.63 21.61 -0.63
N ASP A 324 14.40 22.05 -0.84
CA ASP A 324 13.56 21.52 -1.93
C ASP A 324 14.14 21.99 -3.29
N GLU A 325 14.47 21.06 -4.13
CA GLU A 325 15.06 21.27 -5.45
C GLU A 325 14.23 22.16 -6.37
N PHE A 326 12.88 22.07 -6.28
CA PHE A 326 11.97 22.78 -7.16
C PHE A 326 11.62 24.17 -6.63
N THR A 327 11.51 24.33 -5.32
CA THR A 327 11.05 25.59 -4.71
C THR A 327 12.18 26.38 -4.06
N GLY A 328 13.35 25.78 -3.84
CA GLY A 328 14.47 26.37 -3.09
C GLY A 328 14.14 26.66 -1.61
N ARG A 329 13.05 26.11 -1.08
CA ARG A 329 12.59 26.33 0.29
C ARG A 329 13.20 25.30 1.25
N MET A 330 13.53 25.77 2.45
CA MET A 330 13.94 24.89 3.55
C MET A 330 12.78 24.04 4.00
N MET A 331 13.02 22.73 4.12
CA MET A 331 12.06 21.73 4.58
C MET A 331 12.40 21.30 6.02
N GLU A 332 12.00 22.10 6.99
CA GLU A 332 12.21 21.76 8.41
C GLU A 332 11.39 20.52 8.78
N GLY A 333 12.01 19.61 9.53
CA GLY A 333 11.38 18.36 10.00
C GLY A 333 11.37 17.21 8.97
N ARG A 334 11.78 17.41 7.71
CA ARG A 334 12.02 16.34 6.76
C ARG A 334 13.44 15.83 6.82
N ARG A 335 13.63 14.53 6.57
CA ARG A 335 14.94 13.85 6.53
C ARG A 335 15.06 13.06 5.24
N TYR A 336 16.27 12.95 4.70
CA TYR A 336 16.55 11.99 3.62
C TYR A 336 16.43 10.56 4.17
N SER A 337 15.97 9.65 3.34
CA SER A 337 15.86 8.22 3.64
C SER A 337 17.21 7.50 3.57
N ASP A 338 17.21 6.24 3.95
CA ASP A 338 18.26 5.26 3.69
C ASP A 338 19.64 5.65 4.24
N GLY A 339 19.68 6.18 5.47
CA GLY A 339 20.91 6.56 6.13
C GLY A 339 21.63 7.77 5.50
N LEU A 340 21.11 8.34 4.40
CA LEU A 340 21.73 9.47 3.72
C LEU A 340 21.75 10.73 4.61
N HIS A 341 20.67 10.96 5.39
CA HIS A 341 20.61 12.11 6.29
C HIS A 341 21.69 12.02 7.38
N GLN A 342 21.84 10.85 8.00
CA GLN A 342 22.87 10.56 8.98
C GLN A 342 24.28 10.66 8.37
N ALA A 343 24.44 10.21 7.14
CA ALA A 343 25.72 10.36 6.42
C ALA A 343 26.06 11.83 6.14
N LEU A 344 25.05 12.68 5.87
CA LEU A 344 25.22 14.13 5.73
C LEU A 344 25.53 14.80 7.07
N GLU A 345 24.85 14.40 8.15
CA GLU A 345 25.14 14.84 9.51
C GLU A 345 26.60 14.50 9.90
N ALA A 346 27.04 13.26 9.63
CA ALA A 346 28.42 12.84 9.85
C ALA A 346 29.41 13.60 8.95
N LYS A 347 29.08 13.87 7.69
CA LYS A 347 29.90 14.66 6.75
C LYS A 347 30.11 16.07 7.24
N GLU A 348 29.09 16.73 7.76
CA GLU A 348 29.14 18.10 8.26
C GLU A 348 29.63 18.19 9.70
N GLY A 349 29.82 17.05 10.40
CA GLY A 349 30.29 16.98 11.76
C GLY A 349 29.29 17.51 12.80
N VAL A 350 28.00 17.50 12.48
CA VAL A 350 26.91 17.81 13.40
C VAL A 350 26.49 16.54 14.16
N THR A 351 25.64 16.69 15.18
CA THR A 351 25.13 15.53 15.93
C THR A 351 24.36 14.60 14.99
N VAL A 352 24.83 13.33 14.88
CA VAL A 352 24.14 12.29 14.09
C VAL A 352 22.96 11.80 14.89
N GLU A 353 21.72 12.08 14.41
CA GLU A 353 20.53 11.59 15.07
C GLU A 353 20.29 10.12 14.74
N MET A 354 19.65 9.38 15.65
CA MET A 354 19.38 7.95 15.50
C MET A 354 18.61 7.67 14.21
N GLU A 355 18.93 6.56 13.57
CA GLU A 355 18.21 6.04 12.43
C GLU A 355 16.86 5.46 12.89
N ASN A 356 15.81 5.63 12.07
CA ASN A 356 14.55 4.96 12.35
C ASN A 356 14.61 3.56 11.76
N GLN A 357 14.47 2.55 12.60
CA GLN A 357 14.40 1.16 12.19
C GLN A 357 12.94 0.77 11.91
N THR A 358 12.69 0.05 10.82
CA THR A 358 11.40 -0.58 10.56
C THR A 358 11.14 -1.66 11.60
N LEU A 359 10.10 -1.47 12.42
CA LEU A 359 9.67 -2.45 13.42
C LEU A 359 8.67 -3.45 12.85
N ALA A 360 7.77 -2.97 12.01
CA ALA A 360 6.79 -3.79 11.31
C ALA A 360 6.37 -3.10 10.00
N SER A 361 6.11 -3.88 8.98
CA SER A 361 5.62 -3.35 7.70
C SER A 361 4.67 -4.34 7.04
N VAL A 362 3.73 -3.84 6.23
CA VAL A 362 2.85 -4.64 5.38
C VAL A 362 2.39 -3.80 4.19
N THR A 363 2.35 -4.39 3.00
CA THR A 363 1.71 -3.74 1.85
C THR A 363 0.18 -3.88 1.92
N TYR A 364 -0.56 -2.93 1.34
CA TYR A 364 -2.02 -3.03 1.25
C TYR A 364 -2.45 -4.31 0.55
N GLN A 365 -1.73 -4.71 -0.50
CA GLN A 365 -2.00 -5.93 -1.23
C GLN A 365 -1.97 -7.15 -0.30
N ASN A 366 -0.92 -7.28 0.50
CA ASN A 366 -0.78 -8.42 1.42
C ASN A 366 -1.69 -8.31 2.63
N PHE A 367 -1.98 -7.10 3.11
CA PHE A 367 -2.96 -6.90 4.20
C PHE A 367 -4.37 -7.33 3.78
N PHE A 368 -4.87 -6.86 2.65
CA PHE A 368 -6.22 -7.20 2.20
C PHE A 368 -6.38 -8.66 1.79
N ARG A 369 -5.31 -9.34 1.38
CA ARG A 369 -5.30 -10.79 1.15
C ARG A 369 -5.48 -11.64 2.41
N LEU A 370 -5.39 -11.06 3.60
CA LEU A 370 -5.67 -11.76 4.86
C LEU A 370 -7.17 -12.04 5.07
N TYR A 371 -8.04 -11.29 4.42
CA TYR A 371 -9.48 -11.52 4.51
C TYR A 371 -9.88 -12.76 3.70
N PRO A 372 -10.55 -13.76 4.33
CA PRO A 372 -11.07 -14.92 3.61
C PRO A 372 -12.07 -14.55 2.51
N LYS A 373 -12.76 -13.42 2.70
CA LYS A 373 -13.71 -12.86 1.75
C LYS A 373 -13.56 -11.34 1.72
N MET A 374 -13.36 -10.79 0.54
CA MET A 374 -13.26 -9.34 0.32
C MET A 374 -14.12 -8.95 -0.87
N ALA A 375 -14.69 -7.75 -0.84
CA ALA A 375 -15.41 -7.14 -1.94
C ALA A 375 -15.02 -5.66 -2.06
N GLY A 376 -15.16 -5.10 -3.25
CA GLY A 376 -14.88 -3.70 -3.51
C GLY A 376 -16.03 -2.98 -4.18
N MET A 377 -16.14 -1.68 -3.97
CA MET A 377 -17.08 -0.84 -4.72
C MET A 377 -16.40 0.47 -5.15
N THR A 378 -16.64 0.87 -6.38
CA THR A 378 -16.14 2.13 -6.95
C THR A 378 -16.97 2.53 -8.16
N GLY A 379 -16.77 3.75 -8.66
CA GLY A 379 -17.34 4.22 -9.93
C GLY A 379 -16.51 3.87 -11.16
N THR A 380 -15.32 3.29 -11.01
CA THR A 380 -14.30 3.17 -12.07
C THR A 380 -13.36 1.98 -11.83
N ALA A 381 -13.84 0.74 -11.94
CA ALA A 381 -13.02 -0.46 -11.75
C ALA A 381 -12.60 -1.14 -13.06
N VAL A 382 -13.44 -1.09 -14.08
CA VAL A 382 -13.24 -1.85 -15.33
C VAL A 382 -11.95 -1.47 -16.05
N THR A 383 -11.50 -0.22 -15.92
CA THR A 383 -10.23 0.23 -16.52
C THR A 383 -9.02 -0.50 -15.97
N GLU A 384 -9.08 -0.93 -14.71
CA GLU A 384 -8.00 -1.61 -13.97
C GLU A 384 -8.35 -3.08 -13.65
N SER A 385 -9.25 -3.69 -14.44
CA SER A 385 -9.77 -5.05 -14.19
C SER A 385 -8.66 -6.09 -14.09
N VAL A 386 -7.63 -5.98 -14.94
CA VAL A 386 -6.50 -6.91 -14.96
C VAL A 386 -5.74 -6.88 -13.63
N GLU A 387 -5.51 -5.69 -13.09
CA GLU A 387 -4.81 -5.53 -11.82
C GLU A 387 -5.63 -6.07 -10.64
N PHE A 388 -6.93 -5.78 -10.60
CA PHE A 388 -7.81 -6.32 -9.56
C PHE A 388 -7.90 -7.86 -9.59
N GLU A 389 -7.93 -8.46 -10.78
CA GLU A 389 -7.94 -9.92 -10.93
C GLU A 389 -6.60 -10.54 -10.55
N GLU A 390 -5.47 -10.02 -11.07
CA GLU A 390 -4.15 -10.61 -10.84
C GLU A 390 -3.67 -10.45 -9.39
N ILE A 391 -3.90 -9.30 -8.76
CA ILE A 391 -3.38 -9.01 -7.42
C ILE A 391 -4.34 -9.47 -6.34
N TYR A 392 -5.62 -9.18 -6.46
CA TYR A 392 -6.61 -9.37 -5.38
C TYR A 392 -7.61 -10.49 -5.66
N ASN A 393 -7.57 -11.09 -6.84
CA ASN A 393 -8.57 -12.08 -7.30
C ASN A 393 -10.01 -11.51 -7.27
N LEU A 394 -10.16 -10.21 -7.56
CA LEU A 394 -11.43 -9.50 -7.57
C LEU A 394 -11.86 -9.20 -9.01
N CYS A 395 -13.01 -9.76 -9.43
CA CYS A 395 -13.59 -9.49 -10.74
C CYS A 395 -14.53 -8.29 -10.68
N PRO A 396 -14.32 -7.22 -11.48
CA PRO A 396 -15.25 -6.10 -11.55
C PRO A 396 -16.49 -6.43 -12.38
N VAL A 397 -17.64 -6.04 -11.86
CA VAL A 397 -18.95 -6.18 -12.51
C VAL A 397 -19.58 -4.80 -12.64
N GLU A 398 -19.80 -4.36 -13.88
CA GLU A 398 -20.46 -3.09 -14.18
C GLU A 398 -21.98 -3.23 -13.99
N VAL A 399 -22.52 -2.52 -13.00
CA VAL A 399 -23.96 -2.50 -12.71
C VAL A 399 -24.59 -1.30 -13.43
N PRO A 400 -25.69 -1.50 -14.19
CA PRO A 400 -26.35 -0.41 -14.89
C PRO A 400 -26.88 0.66 -13.94
N THR A 401 -26.94 1.90 -14.41
CA THR A 401 -27.52 3.02 -13.66
C THR A 401 -29.03 2.86 -13.51
N ASN A 402 -29.57 3.38 -12.40
CA ASN A 402 -31.04 3.33 -12.16
C ASN A 402 -31.83 4.14 -13.20
N LEU A 403 -31.32 5.32 -13.58
CA LEU A 403 -31.87 6.15 -14.65
C LEU A 403 -30.84 6.34 -15.75
N PRO A 404 -31.27 6.56 -17.02
CA PRO A 404 -30.33 6.83 -18.11
C PRO A 404 -29.48 8.08 -17.83
N ILE A 405 -28.21 8.05 -18.22
CA ILE A 405 -27.29 9.19 -18.06
C ILE A 405 -27.73 10.32 -19.00
N ALA A 406 -28.03 11.49 -18.43
CA ALA A 406 -28.41 12.69 -19.17
C ALA A 406 -27.23 13.67 -19.37
N ARG A 407 -26.05 13.37 -18.83
CA ARG A 407 -24.83 14.16 -18.98
C ARG A 407 -24.31 14.13 -20.40
N ILE A 408 -23.87 15.28 -20.89
CA ILE A 408 -23.22 15.46 -22.20
C ILE A 408 -21.72 15.60 -21.99
N ASP A 409 -20.97 14.61 -22.45
CA ASP A 409 -19.51 14.67 -22.46
C ASP A 409 -19.04 15.22 -23.82
N HIS A 410 -18.56 16.48 -23.81
CA HIS A 410 -18.03 17.13 -25.01
C HIS A 410 -16.65 16.59 -25.35
N ASP A 411 -16.31 16.69 -26.66
CA ASP A 411 -14.96 16.37 -27.11
C ASP A 411 -13.91 17.29 -26.46
N ASP A 412 -12.71 16.78 -26.30
CA ASP A 412 -11.59 17.53 -25.75
C ASP A 412 -11.18 18.66 -26.68
N GLU A 413 -10.83 19.81 -26.15
CA GLU A 413 -10.25 20.93 -26.87
C GLU A 413 -8.75 21.00 -26.60
N ILE A 414 -7.96 20.93 -27.68
CA ILE A 414 -6.50 20.86 -27.60
C ILE A 414 -5.91 22.13 -28.17
N PHE A 415 -5.02 22.76 -27.41
CA PHE A 415 -4.34 24.02 -27.73
C PHE A 415 -2.83 23.79 -27.86
N LEU A 416 -2.15 24.66 -28.60
CA LEU A 416 -0.71 24.57 -28.77
C LEU A 416 0.02 24.97 -27.47
N THR A 417 -0.46 25.98 -26.79
CA THR A 417 0.16 26.53 -25.58
C THR A 417 -0.75 26.42 -24.34
N ALA A 418 -0.16 26.40 -23.15
CA ALA A 418 -0.89 26.43 -21.89
C ALA A 418 -1.67 27.78 -21.74
N LYS A 419 -1.14 28.89 -22.25
CA LYS A 419 -1.79 30.20 -22.18
C LYS A 419 -3.13 30.19 -22.90
N GLU A 420 -3.17 29.74 -24.15
CA GLU A 420 -4.42 29.62 -24.93
C GLU A 420 -5.44 28.73 -24.26
N LYS A 421 -4.98 27.60 -23.71
CA LYS A 421 -5.81 26.69 -22.93
C LYS A 421 -6.50 27.37 -21.75
N TYR A 422 -5.73 28.11 -20.94
CA TYR A 422 -6.32 28.83 -19.80
C TYR A 422 -7.25 29.96 -20.21
N GLU A 423 -6.98 30.66 -21.31
CA GLU A 423 -7.88 31.66 -21.87
C GLU A 423 -9.23 31.03 -22.28
N ALA A 424 -9.21 29.86 -22.91
CA ALA A 424 -10.42 29.12 -23.28
C ALA A 424 -11.20 28.66 -22.05
N VAL A 425 -10.51 28.13 -21.02
CA VAL A 425 -11.11 27.75 -19.74
C VAL A 425 -11.83 28.93 -19.10
N LEU A 426 -11.23 30.11 -19.09
CA LEU A 426 -11.82 31.30 -18.51
C LEU A 426 -13.05 31.76 -19.29
N ILE A 427 -13.04 31.71 -20.61
CA ILE A 427 -14.20 32.01 -21.45
C ILE A 427 -15.37 31.08 -21.07
N GLN A 428 -15.11 29.76 -20.95
CA GLN A 428 -16.14 28.82 -20.58
C GLN A 428 -16.70 29.08 -19.18
N ILE A 429 -15.84 29.41 -18.20
CA ILE A 429 -16.28 29.77 -16.84
C ILE A 429 -17.17 31.01 -16.86
N ARG A 430 -16.79 32.05 -17.59
CA ARG A 430 -17.58 33.28 -17.74
C ARG A 430 -18.96 33.03 -18.37
N GLU A 431 -19.03 32.20 -19.40
CA GLU A 431 -20.28 31.78 -20.04
C GLU A 431 -21.21 31.04 -19.09
N CYS A 432 -20.66 30.07 -18.33
CA CYS A 432 -21.45 29.32 -17.34
C CYS A 432 -21.93 30.23 -16.21
N TYR A 433 -21.05 31.09 -15.69
CA TYR A 433 -21.39 32.07 -14.66
C TYR A 433 -22.52 33.03 -15.10
N ALA A 434 -22.45 33.53 -16.33
CA ALA A 434 -23.51 34.38 -16.90
C ALA A 434 -24.86 33.64 -16.99
N ARG A 435 -24.85 32.35 -17.28
CA ARG A 435 -26.06 31.50 -17.33
C ARG A 435 -26.51 30.97 -15.96
N LYS A 436 -25.80 31.34 -14.88
CA LYS A 436 -26.05 30.82 -13.54
C LYS A 436 -25.86 29.28 -13.42
N GLN A 437 -25.10 28.71 -14.34
CA GLN A 437 -24.75 27.30 -14.32
C GLN A 437 -23.57 27.08 -13.36
N PRO A 438 -23.64 26.16 -12.39
CA PRO A 438 -22.48 25.84 -11.54
C PRO A 438 -21.35 25.18 -12.32
N VAL A 439 -20.12 25.49 -11.95
CA VAL A 439 -18.90 25.00 -12.61
C VAL A 439 -17.97 24.36 -11.58
N LEU A 440 -17.49 23.17 -11.88
CA LEU A 440 -16.39 22.52 -11.17
C LEU A 440 -15.18 22.44 -12.08
N VAL A 441 -14.09 23.10 -11.69
CA VAL A 441 -12.81 23.10 -12.41
C VAL A 441 -11.85 22.12 -11.73
N GLY A 442 -11.51 21.04 -12.42
CA GLY A 442 -10.54 20.04 -11.95
C GLY A 442 -9.13 20.40 -12.41
N THR A 443 -8.18 20.41 -11.48
CA THR A 443 -6.75 20.68 -11.74
C THR A 443 -5.89 19.53 -11.21
N THR A 444 -4.69 19.34 -11.79
CA THR A 444 -3.77 18.26 -11.40
C THR A 444 -2.87 18.63 -10.22
N SER A 445 -2.64 19.91 -9.97
CA SER A 445 -1.80 20.37 -8.87
C SER A 445 -2.37 21.57 -8.12
N ILE A 446 -1.87 21.80 -6.90
CA ILE A 446 -2.23 22.96 -6.08
C ILE A 446 -1.81 24.26 -6.79
N GLU A 447 -0.63 24.31 -7.39
CA GLU A 447 -0.11 25.48 -8.10
C GLU A 447 -1.02 25.90 -9.25
N LYS A 448 -1.48 24.94 -10.06
CA LYS A 448 -2.42 25.19 -11.16
C LYS A 448 -3.78 25.70 -10.65
N SER A 449 -4.23 25.19 -9.50
CA SER A 449 -5.48 25.66 -8.87
C SER A 449 -5.35 27.10 -8.36
N GLU A 450 -4.22 27.45 -7.76
CA GLU A 450 -3.93 28.81 -7.30
C GLU A 450 -3.76 29.78 -8.47
N PHE A 451 -3.13 29.32 -9.57
CA PHE A 451 -2.99 30.10 -10.79
C PHE A 451 -4.35 30.52 -11.36
N ILE A 452 -5.28 29.57 -11.53
CA ILE A 452 -6.64 29.85 -12.03
C ILE A 452 -7.39 30.76 -11.04
N SER A 453 -7.26 30.52 -9.73
CA SER A 453 -7.86 31.33 -8.69
C SER A 453 -7.41 32.79 -8.79
N ASN A 454 -6.13 33.05 -9.01
CA ASN A 454 -5.60 34.41 -9.13
C ASN A 454 -6.16 35.14 -10.36
N ILE A 455 -6.35 34.45 -11.49
CA ILE A 455 -6.95 35.02 -12.67
C ILE A 455 -8.44 35.34 -12.41
N LEU A 456 -9.22 34.43 -11.82
CA LEU A 456 -10.63 34.64 -11.51
C LEU A 456 -10.84 35.80 -10.51
N LYS A 457 -9.90 35.99 -9.57
CA LYS A 457 -9.88 37.17 -8.68
C LYS A 457 -9.72 38.47 -9.46
N SER A 458 -8.82 38.47 -10.45
CA SER A 458 -8.62 39.64 -11.32
C SER A 458 -9.87 39.97 -12.12
N ASP A 459 -10.65 38.98 -12.50
CA ASP A 459 -11.90 39.10 -13.25
C ASP A 459 -13.13 39.36 -12.34
N ASN A 460 -12.92 39.48 -11.03
CA ASN A 460 -14.00 39.65 -10.03
C ASN A 460 -15.09 38.55 -10.10
N ILE A 461 -14.71 37.30 -10.43
CA ILE A 461 -15.61 36.15 -10.41
C ILE A 461 -15.50 35.49 -9.02
N PRO A 462 -16.59 35.46 -8.21
CA PRO A 462 -16.59 34.77 -6.94
C PRO A 462 -16.36 33.27 -7.15
N HIS A 463 -15.40 32.68 -6.43
CA HIS A 463 -15.08 31.28 -6.54
C HIS A 463 -14.55 30.73 -5.21
N GLN A 464 -14.61 29.44 -5.07
CA GLN A 464 -14.03 28.70 -3.94
C GLN A 464 -12.93 27.76 -4.44
N VAL A 465 -11.86 27.62 -3.64
CA VAL A 465 -10.73 26.73 -3.97
C VAL A 465 -10.69 25.59 -2.96
N LEU A 466 -10.73 24.38 -3.46
CA LEU A 466 -10.67 23.16 -2.71
C LEU A 466 -9.34 22.47 -2.97
N ASN A 467 -8.46 22.48 -1.99
CA ASN A 467 -7.15 21.84 -2.07
C ASN A 467 -6.77 21.25 -0.69
N ALA A 468 -5.71 20.47 -0.66
CA ALA A 468 -5.24 19.76 0.54
C ALA A 468 -4.91 20.67 1.76
N ARG A 469 -4.91 21.99 1.61
CA ARG A 469 -4.67 22.92 2.73
C ARG A 469 -5.92 23.19 3.58
N TYR A 470 -7.12 22.84 3.10
CA TYR A 470 -8.40 23.21 3.72
C TYR A 470 -9.31 22.00 3.98
N HIS A 471 -8.76 20.91 4.50
CA HIS A 471 -9.50 19.65 4.73
C HIS A 471 -10.77 19.83 5.55
N GLU A 472 -10.73 20.61 6.62
CA GLU A 472 -11.91 20.82 7.48
C GLU A 472 -13.05 21.55 6.77
N GLN A 473 -12.75 22.40 5.79
CA GLN A 473 -13.73 23.17 5.03
C GLN A 473 -14.20 22.43 3.76
N GLU A 474 -13.55 21.33 3.42
CA GLU A 474 -13.79 20.59 2.20
C GLU A 474 -15.26 20.19 2.02
N ALA A 475 -15.86 19.63 3.04
CA ALA A 475 -17.26 19.18 3.00
C ALA A 475 -18.25 20.35 2.77
N TYR A 476 -17.98 21.50 3.37
CA TYR A 476 -18.81 22.71 3.19
C TYR A 476 -18.67 23.31 1.78
N ILE A 477 -17.45 23.37 1.26
CA ILE A 477 -17.18 23.89 -0.10
C ILE A 477 -17.89 23.03 -1.16
N ILE A 478 -17.80 21.70 -1.00
CA ILE A 478 -18.46 20.75 -1.91
C ILE A 478 -19.99 20.83 -1.79
N ALA A 479 -20.51 21.00 -0.58
CA ALA A 479 -21.94 21.16 -0.37
C ALA A 479 -22.52 22.37 -1.13
N ASP A 480 -21.75 23.46 -1.27
CA ASP A 480 -22.16 24.65 -1.98
C ASP A 480 -21.81 24.63 -3.49
N ALA A 481 -20.95 23.69 -3.96
CA ALA A 481 -20.51 23.62 -5.36
C ALA A 481 -21.64 23.40 -6.38
N GLY A 482 -22.77 22.85 -5.95
CA GLY A 482 -23.96 22.62 -6.81
C GLY A 482 -24.95 23.79 -6.86
N ARG A 483 -24.66 24.92 -6.20
CA ARG A 483 -25.55 26.09 -6.18
C ARG A 483 -25.50 26.89 -7.49
N SER A 484 -26.56 27.60 -7.78
CA SER A 484 -26.65 28.41 -8.99
C SER A 484 -25.50 29.46 -9.09
N GLY A 485 -24.73 29.38 -10.16
CA GLY A 485 -23.59 30.24 -10.42
C GLY A 485 -22.35 30.04 -9.55
N ALA A 486 -22.27 28.93 -8.79
CA ALA A 486 -21.08 28.60 -8.03
C ALA A 486 -19.93 28.22 -8.96
N VAL A 487 -18.73 28.72 -8.67
CA VAL A 487 -17.48 28.33 -9.33
C VAL A 487 -16.58 27.72 -8.27
N THR A 488 -16.25 26.46 -8.46
CA THR A 488 -15.38 25.70 -7.53
C THR A 488 -14.18 25.17 -8.29
N ILE A 489 -12.99 25.47 -7.80
CA ILE A 489 -11.74 24.90 -8.31
C ILE A 489 -11.32 23.81 -7.34
N ALA A 490 -11.12 22.61 -7.84
CA ALA A 490 -10.75 21.47 -7.02
C ALA A 490 -9.49 20.79 -7.57
N THR A 491 -8.54 20.43 -6.69
CA THR A 491 -7.48 19.52 -7.06
C THR A 491 -8.04 18.10 -7.13
N ASN A 492 -7.34 17.22 -7.83
CA ASN A 492 -7.79 15.90 -8.28
C ASN A 492 -8.50 15.04 -7.23
N MET A 493 -7.97 15.00 -6.01
CA MET A 493 -8.49 14.13 -4.94
C MET A 493 -9.45 14.83 -3.97
N ALA A 494 -9.56 16.15 -4.06
CA ALA A 494 -10.39 16.93 -3.16
C ALA A 494 -11.88 16.63 -3.39
N GLY A 495 -12.61 16.39 -2.31
CA GLY A 495 -14.05 16.09 -2.34
C GLY A 495 -14.41 14.65 -2.73
N ARG A 496 -13.48 13.71 -2.78
CA ARG A 496 -13.78 12.31 -3.05
C ARG A 496 -14.67 11.72 -1.95
N GLY A 497 -15.64 10.87 -2.34
CA GLY A 497 -16.62 10.31 -1.40
C GLY A 497 -17.73 11.26 -0.96
N THR A 498 -17.69 12.54 -1.33
CA THR A 498 -18.74 13.52 -1.07
C THR A 498 -19.58 13.79 -2.32
N ASP A 499 -20.88 13.95 -2.14
CA ASP A 499 -21.84 14.18 -3.22
C ASP A 499 -22.08 15.66 -3.46
N ILE A 500 -22.04 16.10 -4.73
CA ILE A 500 -22.42 17.45 -5.13
C ILE A 500 -23.91 17.43 -5.47
N LYS A 501 -24.72 17.95 -4.56
CA LYS A 501 -26.18 18.07 -4.74
C LYS A 501 -26.51 19.36 -5.48
N LEU A 502 -27.28 19.28 -6.59
CA LEU A 502 -27.73 20.46 -7.32
C LEU A 502 -28.65 21.31 -6.43
N GLY A 503 -28.39 22.61 -6.34
CA GLY A 503 -29.05 23.55 -5.44
C GLY A 503 -28.42 23.63 -4.04
N GLY A 504 -27.36 22.82 -3.78
CA GLY A 504 -26.67 22.75 -2.49
C GLY A 504 -27.21 21.66 -1.55
N SER A 505 -26.49 21.37 -0.47
CA SER A 505 -26.88 20.36 0.53
C SER A 505 -27.77 20.98 1.61
N LEU A 506 -29.00 20.42 1.74
CA LEU A 506 -29.92 20.82 2.79
C LEU A 506 -29.32 20.57 4.18
N GLU A 507 -28.76 19.40 4.41
CA GLU A 507 -28.20 18.99 5.70
C GLU A 507 -27.10 19.96 6.17
N MET A 508 -26.14 20.26 5.30
CA MET A 508 -25.03 21.15 5.63
C MET A 508 -25.46 22.60 5.81
N ARG A 509 -26.51 23.03 5.10
CA ARG A 509 -27.09 24.37 5.30
C ARG A 509 -27.82 24.46 6.64
N VAL A 510 -28.58 23.45 7.02
CA VAL A 510 -29.25 23.37 8.31
C VAL A 510 -28.24 23.38 9.44
N GLU A 511 -27.17 22.59 9.35
CA GLU A 511 -26.11 22.54 10.35
C GLU A 511 -25.41 23.90 10.50
N ARG A 512 -25.08 24.57 9.40
CA ARG A 512 -24.37 25.86 9.42
C ARG A 512 -25.28 27.02 9.82
N GLU A 513 -26.49 27.12 9.26
CA GLU A 513 -27.37 28.27 9.40
C GLU A 513 -28.20 28.20 10.70
N LEU A 514 -28.43 27.00 11.23
CA LEU A 514 -29.23 26.74 12.41
C LEU A 514 -28.42 26.14 13.59
N ALA A 515 -27.12 26.25 13.58
CA ALA A 515 -26.23 25.73 14.63
C ALA A 515 -26.56 26.31 16.03
N GLU A 516 -26.95 27.59 16.10
CA GLU A 516 -27.27 28.29 17.33
C GLU A 516 -28.78 28.27 17.66
N VAL A 517 -29.64 27.72 16.78
CA VAL A 517 -31.07 27.66 16.95
C VAL A 517 -31.48 26.40 17.69
N ALA A 518 -32.08 26.56 18.89
CA ALA A 518 -32.56 25.44 19.70
C ALA A 518 -33.68 24.64 18.98
N GLU A 519 -33.76 23.35 19.27
CA GLU A 519 -34.79 22.46 18.73
C GLU A 519 -36.18 22.95 19.12
N GLY A 520 -37.07 23.06 18.12
CA GLY A 520 -38.43 23.52 18.35
C GLY A 520 -39.17 23.97 17.08
N PRO A 521 -40.41 24.37 17.13
CA PRO A 521 -41.24 24.73 15.97
C PRO A 521 -40.67 25.83 15.09
N ASP A 522 -39.90 26.74 15.65
CA ASP A 522 -39.22 27.81 14.91
C ASP A 522 -38.07 27.24 14.05
N ARG A 523 -37.31 26.28 14.57
CA ARG A 523 -36.27 25.58 13.82
C ARG A 523 -36.88 24.76 12.68
N ASP A 524 -37.98 24.06 12.92
CA ASP A 524 -38.66 23.28 11.89
C ASP A 524 -39.16 24.18 10.78
N ARG A 525 -39.67 25.37 11.08
CA ARG A 525 -40.08 26.37 10.09
C ARG A 525 -38.91 26.84 9.23
N LEU A 526 -37.78 27.16 9.86
CA LEU A 526 -36.56 27.58 9.16
C LEU A 526 -36.00 26.43 8.27
N ILE A 527 -36.05 25.18 8.72
CA ILE A 527 -35.68 24.03 7.91
C ILE A 527 -36.55 23.93 6.65
N GLU A 528 -37.88 24.12 6.79
CA GLU A 528 -38.81 24.13 5.62
C GLU A 528 -38.55 25.32 4.68
N GLU A 529 -38.13 26.48 5.19
CA GLU A 529 -37.74 27.63 4.36
C GLU A 529 -36.46 27.32 3.57
N ILE A 530 -35.43 26.79 4.22
CA ILE A 530 -34.17 26.36 3.58
C ILE A 530 -34.46 25.30 2.52
N LYS A 531 -35.30 24.33 2.82
CA LYS A 531 -35.67 23.26 1.90
C LYS A 531 -36.35 23.78 0.62
N ARG A 532 -37.27 24.76 0.76
CA ARG A 532 -37.90 25.43 -0.39
C ARG A 532 -36.89 26.20 -1.23
N ASP A 533 -35.95 26.87 -0.57
CA ASP A 533 -34.88 27.61 -1.25
C ASP A 533 -33.97 26.68 -2.05
N VAL A 534 -33.51 25.58 -1.43
CA VAL A 534 -32.70 24.55 -2.09
C VAL A 534 -33.47 23.94 -3.29
N GLN A 535 -34.76 23.62 -3.17
CA GLN A 535 -35.57 23.10 -4.26
C GLN A 535 -35.74 24.10 -5.41
N ALA A 536 -35.94 25.37 -5.10
CA ALA A 536 -36.04 26.42 -6.11
C ALA A 536 -34.71 26.62 -6.84
N ASP A 537 -33.58 26.54 -6.11
CA ASP A 537 -32.25 26.66 -6.71
C ASP A 537 -31.92 25.43 -7.56
N GLN A 538 -32.24 24.22 -7.08
CA GLN A 538 -32.09 22.97 -7.85
C GLN A 538 -32.81 23.07 -9.20
N LYS A 539 -34.04 23.60 -9.23
CA LYS A 539 -34.76 23.76 -10.47
C LYS A 539 -34.06 24.72 -11.42
N ARG A 540 -33.59 25.87 -10.93
CA ARG A 540 -32.81 26.84 -11.70
C ARG A 540 -31.54 26.24 -12.31
N VAL A 541 -30.80 25.47 -11.50
CA VAL A 541 -29.57 24.78 -11.93
C VAL A 541 -29.89 23.72 -13.00
N LYS A 542 -30.95 22.94 -12.85
CA LYS A 542 -31.38 21.95 -13.86
C LYS A 542 -31.78 22.63 -15.18
N GLU A 543 -32.51 23.75 -15.13
CA GLU A 543 -32.84 24.54 -16.30
C GLU A 543 -31.63 25.19 -17.00
N ALA A 544 -30.57 25.53 -16.23
CA ALA A 544 -29.31 26.03 -16.73
C ALA A 544 -28.39 24.94 -17.34
N GLY A 545 -28.77 23.64 -17.27
CA GLY A 545 -28.03 22.52 -17.83
C GLY A 545 -27.25 21.70 -16.81
N GLY A 546 -27.51 21.89 -15.50
CA GLY A 546 -26.86 21.14 -14.42
C GLY A 546 -25.41 21.56 -14.19
N LEU A 547 -24.64 20.75 -13.45
CA LEU A 547 -23.23 21.03 -13.16
C LEU A 547 -22.36 20.85 -14.41
N PHE A 548 -21.53 21.85 -14.71
CA PHE A 548 -20.52 21.79 -15.78
C PHE A 548 -19.17 21.45 -15.17
N VAL A 549 -18.53 20.37 -15.64
CA VAL A 549 -17.19 19.94 -15.20
C VAL A 549 -16.15 20.31 -16.25
N ILE A 550 -15.17 21.09 -15.85
CA ILE A 550 -14.02 21.47 -16.67
C ILE A 550 -12.80 20.71 -16.16
N GLY A 551 -12.18 19.89 -17.02
CA GLY A 551 -10.86 19.34 -16.77
C GLY A 551 -9.82 20.24 -17.42
N THR A 552 -8.84 20.74 -16.68
CA THR A 552 -7.78 21.61 -17.22
C THR A 552 -6.64 20.82 -17.86
N GLU A 553 -6.60 19.52 -17.66
CA GLU A 553 -5.64 18.55 -18.18
C GLU A 553 -6.22 17.13 -18.13
N ARG A 554 -5.61 16.21 -18.88
CA ARG A 554 -5.79 14.80 -18.69
C ARG A 554 -4.88 14.29 -17.56
N HIS A 555 -5.41 13.44 -16.70
CA HIS A 555 -4.63 12.81 -15.64
C HIS A 555 -3.84 11.62 -16.18
N GLU A 556 -2.92 11.09 -15.38
CA GLU A 556 -2.14 9.90 -15.70
C GLU A 556 -3.01 8.66 -15.93
N SER A 557 -4.17 8.59 -15.28
CA SER A 557 -5.12 7.48 -15.42
C SER A 557 -6.47 7.97 -15.93
N ARG A 558 -7.03 7.25 -16.92
CA ARG A 558 -8.40 7.44 -17.44
C ARG A 558 -9.46 7.35 -16.34
N ARG A 559 -9.20 6.56 -15.33
CA ARG A 559 -10.05 6.36 -14.17
C ARG A 559 -10.30 7.69 -13.44
N ILE A 560 -9.26 8.47 -13.20
CA ILE A 560 -9.36 9.77 -12.53
C ILE A 560 -10.17 10.76 -13.38
N ASP A 561 -9.97 10.78 -14.70
CA ASP A 561 -10.79 11.58 -15.61
C ASP A 561 -12.28 11.20 -15.53
N ASN A 562 -12.58 9.89 -15.48
CA ASN A 562 -13.94 9.39 -15.36
C ASN A 562 -14.56 9.74 -13.99
N GLN A 563 -13.78 9.72 -12.91
CA GLN A 563 -14.24 10.16 -11.58
C GLN A 563 -14.56 11.65 -11.57
N LEU A 564 -13.74 12.48 -12.22
CA LEU A 564 -14.00 13.92 -12.36
C LEU A 564 -15.28 14.15 -13.16
N ARG A 565 -15.45 13.53 -14.33
CA ARG A 565 -16.70 13.57 -15.12
C ARG A 565 -17.91 13.09 -14.31
N GLY A 566 -17.72 12.04 -13.48
CA GLY A 566 -18.75 11.44 -12.63
C GLY A 566 -19.29 12.36 -11.52
N ARG A 567 -18.67 13.54 -11.31
CA ARG A 567 -19.20 14.55 -10.39
C ARG A 567 -20.49 15.18 -10.91
N SER A 568 -20.74 15.15 -12.22
CA SER A 568 -21.90 15.70 -12.91
C SER A 568 -22.80 14.62 -13.49
N GLY A 569 -24.09 14.94 -13.71
CA GLY A 569 -25.07 14.07 -14.36
C GLY A 569 -25.45 12.85 -13.53
N ARG A 570 -25.72 13.01 -12.24
CA ARG A 570 -26.08 11.94 -11.30
C ARG A 570 -27.58 11.69 -11.29
N GLN A 571 -28.00 10.43 -11.12
CA GLN A 571 -29.41 10.03 -11.01
C GLN A 571 -30.31 10.62 -12.12
N GLY A 572 -29.80 10.67 -13.37
CA GLY A 572 -30.52 11.23 -14.51
C GLY A 572 -30.60 12.76 -14.56
N ASP A 573 -29.92 13.46 -13.67
CA ASP A 573 -29.82 14.93 -13.73
C ASP A 573 -29.03 15.39 -14.96
N PRO A 574 -29.35 16.56 -15.55
CA PRO A 574 -28.55 17.15 -16.61
C PRO A 574 -27.18 17.54 -16.10
N GLY A 575 -26.23 17.61 -17.02
CA GLY A 575 -24.87 18.03 -16.74
C GLY A 575 -24.00 17.99 -17.98
N ALA A 576 -22.78 18.52 -17.88
CA ALA A 576 -21.86 18.50 -19.00
C ALA A 576 -20.42 18.37 -18.50
N SER A 577 -19.53 17.87 -19.35
CA SER A 577 -18.09 17.86 -19.08
C SER A 577 -17.29 18.19 -20.33
N ARG A 578 -16.13 18.85 -20.15
CA ARG A 578 -15.16 19.11 -21.21
C ARG A 578 -13.76 19.16 -20.64
N PHE A 579 -12.80 18.62 -21.38
CA PHE A 579 -11.39 18.75 -21.06
C PHE A 579 -10.70 19.74 -22.00
N TYR A 580 -9.85 20.58 -21.43
CA TYR A 580 -9.00 21.55 -22.10
C TYR A 580 -7.55 21.11 -21.92
N ILE A 581 -6.83 20.89 -23.03
CA ILE A 581 -5.53 20.25 -23.03
C ILE A 581 -4.56 21.11 -23.79
N SER A 582 -3.30 21.16 -23.35
CA SER A 582 -2.21 21.81 -24.09
C SER A 582 -1.14 20.76 -24.45
N LEU A 583 -0.41 21.01 -25.54
CA LEU A 583 0.77 20.22 -25.88
C LEU A 583 1.91 20.39 -24.86
N GLU A 584 1.85 21.42 -24.04
CA GLU A 584 2.80 21.70 -22.97
C GLU A 584 2.45 20.99 -21.66
N ASP A 585 1.27 20.34 -21.55
CA ASP A 585 0.87 19.60 -20.36
C ASP A 585 1.80 18.40 -20.13
N ASP A 586 2.04 18.03 -18.87
CA ASP A 586 3.00 17.00 -18.47
C ASP A 586 2.78 15.68 -19.18
N LEU A 587 1.54 15.20 -19.26
CA LEU A 587 1.20 13.98 -19.99
C LEU A 587 1.60 14.06 -21.47
N MET A 588 1.38 15.21 -22.10
CA MET A 588 1.71 15.42 -23.51
C MET A 588 3.21 15.58 -23.72
N ARG A 589 3.91 16.20 -22.79
CA ARG A 589 5.36 16.40 -22.85
C ARG A 589 6.11 15.07 -22.71
N ILE A 590 5.70 14.21 -21.76
CA ILE A 590 6.37 12.95 -21.46
C ILE A 590 6.02 11.86 -22.48
N PHE A 591 4.76 11.73 -22.87
CA PHE A 591 4.25 10.64 -23.70
C PHE A 591 3.77 11.09 -25.09
N GLY A 592 3.62 12.41 -25.32
CA GLY A 592 3.33 12.96 -26.64
C GLY A 592 4.55 12.83 -27.54
N SER A 593 4.43 12.12 -28.65
CA SER A 593 5.56 12.04 -29.58
C SER A 593 5.87 13.44 -30.14
N GLN A 594 7.13 13.84 -30.18
CA GLN A 594 7.61 15.05 -30.91
C GLN A 594 7.07 15.08 -32.36
N LYS A 595 6.69 13.94 -32.90
CA LYS A 595 6.02 13.78 -34.20
C LYS A 595 4.63 14.40 -34.21
N LEU A 596 3.91 14.43 -33.06
CA LEU A 596 2.58 15.03 -32.95
C LEU A 596 2.65 16.55 -33.07
N ASP A 597 3.57 17.20 -32.34
CA ASP A 597 3.80 18.66 -32.42
C ASP A 597 4.17 19.11 -33.83
N VAL A 598 5.16 18.45 -34.46
CA VAL A 598 5.56 18.71 -35.83
C VAL A 598 4.42 18.49 -36.81
N MET A 599 3.57 17.50 -36.60
CA MET A 599 2.45 17.19 -37.48
C MET A 599 1.32 18.23 -37.34
N LEU A 600 0.99 18.65 -36.12
CA LEU A 600 -0.03 19.64 -35.85
C LEU A 600 0.39 21.03 -36.43
N ARG A 601 1.64 21.42 -36.26
CA ARG A 601 2.20 22.66 -36.89
C ARG A 601 2.18 22.55 -38.43
N LYS A 602 2.39 21.36 -38.99
CA LYS A 602 2.28 21.16 -40.46
C LYS A 602 0.85 21.19 -40.98
N LEU A 603 -0.14 20.89 -40.16
CA LEU A 603 -1.56 20.99 -40.50
C LEU A 603 -2.07 22.43 -40.52
N GLY A 604 -1.23 23.43 -40.23
CA GLY A 604 -1.54 24.83 -40.36
C GLY A 604 -2.47 25.38 -39.28
N VAL A 605 -2.47 24.79 -38.11
CA VAL A 605 -3.23 25.26 -36.95
C VAL A 605 -2.69 26.63 -36.56
N GLN A 606 -3.56 27.64 -36.49
CA GLN A 606 -3.21 29.00 -36.07
C GLN A 606 -3.28 29.10 -34.55
N GLU A 607 -2.51 30.03 -34.00
CA GLU A 607 -2.60 30.39 -32.59
C GLU A 607 -4.03 30.79 -32.24
N GLY A 608 -4.60 30.23 -31.15
CA GLY A 608 -5.95 30.49 -30.66
C GLY A 608 -7.03 29.55 -31.22
N GLU A 609 -6.73 28.66 -32.17
CA GLU A 609 -7.68 27.67 -32.66
C GLU A 609 -7.62 26.34 -31.85
N ALA A 610 -8.76 25.96 -31.28
CA ALA A 610 -8.92 24.67 -30.63
C ALA A 610 -8.97 23.52 -31.66
N ILE A 611 -8.20 22.50 -31.43
CA ILE A 611 -8.25 21.28 -32.25
C ILE A 611 -9.14 20.29 -31.58
N SER A 612 -10.26 19.93 -32.19
CA SER A 612 -11.09 18.83 -31.74
C SER A 612 -11.13 17.74 -32.83
N HIS A 613 -10.43 16.61 -32.59
CA HIS A 613 -10.42 15.52 -33.56
C HIS A 613 -10.33 14.16 -32.89
N GLN A 614 -11.20 13.23 -33.26
CA GLN A 614 -11.33 11.91 -32.63
C GLN A 614 -10.03 11.07 -32.60
N TRP A 615 -9.15 11.21 -33.58
CA TRP A 615 -7.91 10.43 -33.55
C TRP A 615 -6.86 10.97 -32.56
N ILE A 616 -6.91 12.24 -32.22
CA ILE A 616 -6.06 12.81 -31.17
C ILE A 616 -6.55 12.33 -29.80
N ASN A 617 -7.88 12.30 -29.57
CA ASN A 617 -8.46 11.69 -28.37
C ASN A 617 -8.01 10.23 -28.20
N LYS A 618 -7.95 9.46 -29.29
CA LYS A 618 -7.42 8.08 -29.27
C LYS A 618 -5.91 8.02 -29.01
N ALA A 619 -5.14 9.02 -29.45
CA ALA A 619 -3.71 9.08 -29.17
C ALA A 619 -3.45 9.37 -27.68
N LEU A 620 -4.22 10.29 -27.09
CA LEU A 620 -4.21 10.60 -25.65
C LEU A 620 -4.59 9.39 -24.82
N GLU A 621 -5.66 8.71 -25.18
CA GLU A 621 -6.09 7.48 -24.51
C GLU A 621 -5.01 6.40 -24.52
N ARG A 622 -4.31 6.23 -25.65
CA ARG A 622 -3.18 5.30 -25.75
C ARG A 622 -1.98 5.74 -24.89
N ALA A 623 -1.74 7.05 -24.78
CA ALA A 623 -0.71 7.56 -23.88
C ALA A 623 -1.05 7.23 -22.42
N GLN A 624 -2.28 7.52 -21.98
CA GLN A 624 -2.74 7.16 -20.65
C GLN A 624 -2.65 5.65 -20.38
N GLN A 625 -3.05 4.80 -21.35
CA GLN A 625 -2.91 3.35 -21.24
C GLN A 625 -1.47 2.89 -21.00
N LYS A 626 -0.49 3.56 -21.64
CA LYS A 626 0.93 3.24 -21.41
C LYS A 626 1.37 3.64 -20.00
N VAL A 627 0.93 4.81 -19.51
CA VAL A 627 1.23 5.24 -18.13
C VAL A 627 0.60 4.28 -17.12
N GLU A 628 -0.67 3.93 -17.33
CA GLU A 628 -1.39 2.96 -16.49
C GLU A 628 -0.65 1.62 -16.44
N ALA A 629 -0.22 1.10 -17.60
CA ALA A 629 0.54 -0.15 -17.68
C ALA A 629 1.89 -0.06 -16.95
N ARG A 630 2.62 1.06 -17.13
CA ARG A 630 3.88 1.31 -16.41
C ARG A 630 3.67 1.33 -14.90
N ASN A 631 2.69 2.09 -14.43
CA ASN A 631 2.38 2.17 -13.01
C ASN A 631 1.96 0.80 -12.43
N PHE A 632 1.24 -0.01 -13.21
CA PHE A 632 0.90 -1.38 -12.85
C PHE A 632 2.15 -2.25 -12.72
N ASP A 633 3.07 -2.18 -13.70
CA ASP A 633 4.33 -2.96 -13.67
C ASP A 633 5.18 -2.59 -12.45
N ILE A 634 5.26 -1.31 -12.08
CA ILE A 634 5.95 -0.84 -10.87
C ILE A 634 5.31 -1.46 -9.62
N ARG A 635 3.99 -1.38 -9.46
CA ARG A 635 3.28 -1.98 -8.31
C ARG A 635 3.47 -3.50 -8.25
N LYS A 636 3.40 -4.17 -9.40
CA LYS A 636 3.63 -5.61 -9.50
C LYS A 636 5.05 -6.01 -9.13
N HIS A 637 6.02 -5.18 -9.51
CA HIS A 637 7.43 -5.41 -9.16
C HIS A 637 7.63 -5.28 -7.65
N LEU A 638 7.13 -4.19 -7.05
CA LEU A 638 7.19 -4.00 -5.60
C LEU A 638 6.54 -5.17 -4.83
N LEU A 639 5.36 -5.61 -5.28
CA LEU A 639 4.66 -6.73 -4.66
C LEU A 639 5.47 -8.02 -4.69
N ARG A 640 6.20 -8.30 -5.80
CA ARG A 640 7.00 -9.52 -5.91
C ARG A 640 8.14 -9.59 -4.89
N TYR A 641 8.70 -8.45 -4.50
CA TYR A 641 9.69 -8.39 -3.42
C TYR A 641 9.02 -8.52 -2.04
N ASP A 642 7.90 -7.83 -1.83
CA ASP A 642 7.17 -7.93 -0.57
C ASP A 642 6.56 -9.32 -0.34
N ASP A 643 6.17 -10.04 -1.39
CA ASP A 643 5.65 -11.42 -1.27
C ASP A 643 6.66 -12.35 -0.59
N VAL A 644 7.96 -12.19 -0.86
CA VAL A 644 9.02 -12.98 -0.21
C VAL A 644 9.06 -12.68 1.30
N MET A 645 9.04 -11.40 1.65
CA MET A 645 9.00 -10.98 3.05
C MET A 645 7.68 -11.37 3.73
N ASN A 646 6.57 -11.33 2.98
CA ASN A 646 5.25 -11.67 3.49
C ASN A 646 5.12 -13.15 3.88
N ASP A 647 5.74 -14.06 3.12
CA ASP A 647 5.74 -15.48 3.46
C ASP A 647 6.52 -15.72 4.76
N GLN A 648 7.66 -15.05 4.95
CA GLN A 648 8.42 -15.09 6.20
C GLN A 648 7.65 -14.45 7.36
N ARG A 649 7.00 -13.30 7.12
CA ARG A 649 6.15 -12.60 8.10
C ARG A 649 5.02 -13.48 8.62
N LYS A 650 4.35 -14.22 7.74
CA LYS A 650 3.30 -15.17 8.13
C LYS A 650 3.83 -16.21 9.11
N ILE A 651 4.97 -16.82 8.80
CA ILE A 651 5.60 -17.84 9.66
C ILE A 651 5.89 -17.25 11.05
N ILE A 652 6.51 -16.08 11.11
CA ILE A 652 6.86 -15.42 12.38
C ILE A 652 5.62 -15.04 13.17
N TYR A 653 4.61 -14.45 12.52
CA TYR A 653 3.37 -14.02 13.21
C TYR A 653 2.52 -15.20 13.66
N GLU A 654 2.52 -16.31 12.93
CA GLU A 654 1.89 -17.57 13.36
C GLU A 654 2.62 -18.17 14.57
N GLN A 655 3.94 -18.28 14.53
CA GLN A 655 4.74 -18.74 15.67
C GLN A 655 4.52 -17.85 16.91
N ARG A 656 4.52 -16.52 16.77
CA ARG A 656 4.22 -15.61 17.88
C ARG A 656 2.84 -15.87 18.49
N ARG A 657 1.85 -16.04 17.64
CA ARG A 657 0.47 -16.31 18.06
C ARG A 657 0.36 -17.65 18.80
N ASP A 658 1.03 -18.66 18.31
CA ASP A 658 1.08 -19.97 18.95
C ASP A 658 1.78 -19.91 20.33
N LEU A 659 2.89 -19.19 20.43
CA LEU A 659 3.58 -18.92 21.69
C LEU A 659 2.71 -18.17 22.70
N MET A 660 1.93 -17.18 22.24
CA MET A 660 0.99 -16.46 23.12
C MET A 660 -0.21 -17.29 23.57
N ASN A 661 -0.61 -18.32 22.78
CA ASN A 661 -1.73 -19.20 23.08
C ASN A 661 -1.34 -20.44 23.90
N THR A 662 -0.05 -20.77 24.00
CA THR A 662 0.43 -21.99 24.64
C THR A 662 1.11 -21.67 25.98
N ASP A 663 0.65 -22.31 27.05
CA ASP A 663 1.23 -22.06 28.38
C ASP A 663 2.53 -22.85 28.60
N ASN A 664 2.72 -23.99 27.92
CA ASN A 664 3.90 -24.83 28.05
C ASN A 664 4.54 -25.12 26.70
N ILE A 665 5.75 -24.63 26.50
CA ILE A 665 6.56 -24.77 25.29
C ILE A 665 7.78 -25.68 25.49
N SER A 666 7.84 -26.44 26.58
CA SER A 666 9.02 -27.28 26.96
C SER A 666 9.47 -28.24 25.87
N ASN A 667 8.53 -28.86 25.14
CA ASN A 667 8.86 -29.74 24.02
C ASN A 667 9.58 -28.96 22.89
N MET A 668 9.06 -27.79 22.52
CA MET A 668 9.68 -26.94 21.52
C MET A 668 11.10 -26.49 21.93
N VAL A 669 11.28 -26.12 23.20
CA VAL A 669 12.60 -25.74 23.74
C VAL A 669 13.54 -26.96 23.72
N THR A 670 13.03 -28.16 23.98
CA THR A 670 13.81 -29.41 23.91
C THR A 670 14.29 -29.69 22.50
N ASP A 671 13.40 -29.59 21.50
CA ASP A 671 13.75 -29.78 20.09
C ASP A 671 14.79 -28.73 19.65
N MET A 672 14.59 -27.44 19.99
CA MET A 672 15.55 -26.37 19.71
C MET A 672 16.91 -26.62 20.33
N ARG A 673 16.94 -27.12 21.56
CA ARG A 673 18.19 -27.47 22.26
C ARG A 673 18.93 -28.57 21.54
N GLU A 674 18.24 -29.65 21.16
CA GLU A 674 18.88 -30.77 20.43
C GLU A 674 19.46 -30.31 19.10
N GLU A 675 18.73 -29.46 18.35
CA GLU A 675 19.25 -28.87 17.10
C GLU A 675 20.49 -28.03 17.37
N VAL A 676 20.47 -27.11 18.34
CA VAL A 676 21.62 -26.26 18.67
C VAL A 676 22.84 -27.07 19.10
N ILE A 677 22.65 -28.13 19.87
CA ILE A 677 23.75 -29.05 20.24
C ILE A 677 24.28 -29.76 19.00
N HIS A 678 23.43 -30.23 18.11
CA HIS A 678 23.82 -30.86 16.86
C HIS A 678 24.66 -29.90 16.01
N ASP A 679 24.17 -28.71 15.75
CA ASP A 679 24.85 -27.70 14.94
C ASP A 679 26.20 -27.29 15.55
N CYS A 680 26.25 -27.11 16.88
CA CYS A 680 27.48 -26.77 17.59
C CYS A 680 28.54 -27.88 17.47
N VAL A 681 28.14 -29.16 17.66
CA VAL A 681 29.10 -30.27 17.55
C VAL A 681 29.49 -30.47 16.10
N ASP A 682 28.57 -30.44 15.13
CA ASP A 682 28.90 -30.63 13.70
C ASP A 682 29.84 -29.55 13.13
N ALA A 683 29.82 -28.35 13.68
CA ALA A 683 30.74 -27.28 13.31
C ALA A 683 32.19 -27.56 13.74
N HIS A 684 32.39 -28.24 14.86
CA HIS A 684 33.74 -28.49 15.44
C HIS A 684 34.22 -29.95 15.33
N VAL A 685 33.28 -30.88 15.16
CA VAL A 685 33.50 -32.32 15.07
C VAL A 685 32.90 -32.83 13.76
N PRO A 686 33.62 -32.75 12.62
CA PRO A 686 33.09 -33.20 11.34
C PRO A 686 32.74 -34.69 11.35
N ASP A 687 31.65 -35.05 10.71
CA ASP A 687 31.22 -36.47 10.59
C ASP A 687 32.32 -37.34 9.98
N ASN A 688 32.52 -38.52 10.58
CA ASN A 688 33.56 -39.51 10.19
C ASN A 688 35.03 -39.02 10.30
N SER A 689 35.29 -37.93 11.07
CA SER A 689 36.67 -37.53 11.40
C SER A 689 37.21 -38.28 12.60
N LEU A 690 38.56 -38.38 12.65
CA LEU A 690 39.25 -38.94 13.83
C LEU A 690 39.30 -37.90 14.94
N PRO A 691 39.32 -38.30 16.24
CA PRO A 691 39.36 -37.35 17.37
C PRO A 691 40.53 -36.33 17.31
N GLU A 692 41.62 -36.70 16.66
CA GLU A 692 42.81 -35.83 16.47
C GLU A 692 42.52 -34.64 15.51
N GLN A 693 41.45 -34.71 14.72
CA GLN A 693 41.05 -33.68 13.75
C GLN A 693 39.96 -32.76 14.31
N TRP A 694 39.51 -32.99 15.52
CA TRP A 694 38.43 -32.25 16.13
C TRP A 694 38.95 -30.91 16.68
N ASP A 695 38.16 -29.81 16.45
CA ASP A 695 38.46 -28.54 17.09
C ASP A 695 37.88 -28.48 18.51
N ILE A 696 38.63 -29.11 19.44
CA ILE A 696 38.24 -29.21 20.83
C ILE A 696 38.22 -27.87 21.55
N GLN A 697 39.15 -27.00 21.20
CA GLN A 697 39.20 -25.66 21.83
C GLN A 697 38.03 -24.80 21.41
N GLY A 698 37.63 -24.85 20.15
CA GLY A 698 36.41 -24.18 19.63
C GLY A 698 35.17 -24.75 20.28
N LEU A 699 35.04 -26.10 20.31
CA LEU A 699 33.87 -26.75 20.92
C LEU A 699 33.75 -26.42 22.44
N HIS A 700 34.84 -26.38 23.15
CA HIS A 700 34.84 -26.03 24.58
C HIS A 700 34.38 -24.56 24.78
N ALA A 701 34.93 -23.62 24.00
CA ALA A 701 34.53 -22.23 24.09
C ALA A 701 33.04 -22.06 23.77
N GLU A 702 32.53 -22.75 22.74
CA GLU A 702 31.12 -22.69 22.36
C GLU A 702 30.21 -23.36 23.41
N CYS A 703 30.62 -24.47 24.04
CA CYS A 703 29.86 -25.07 25.13
C CYS A 703 29.75 -24.17 26.35
N ILE A 704 30.77 -23.41 26.69
CA ILE A 704 30.66 -22.42 27.76
C ILE A 704 29.71 -21.28 27.33
N ARG A 705 29.84 -20.80 26.12
CA ARG A 705 29.05 -19.66 25.58
C ARG A 705 27.55 -20.00 25.44
N LEU A 706 27.23 -21.18 24.89
CA LEU A 706 25.84 -21.56 24.59
C LEU A 706 25.15 -22.29 25.75
N PHE A 707 25.85 -23.17 26.42
CA PHE A 707 25.26 -24.10 27.39
C PHE A 707 25.68 -23.86 28.85
N ALA A 708 26.57 -22.87 29.10
CA ALA A 708 27.14 -22.67 30.43
C ALA A 708 27.84 -23.93 31.02
N LEU A 709 28.36 -24.78 30.15
CA LEU A 709 29.01 -26.03 30.53
C LEU A 709 30.51 -25.93 30.36
N ASN A 710 31.24 -26.12 31.46
CA ASN A 710 32.68 -26.26 31.45
C ASN A 710 33.05 -27.74 31.42
N ILE A 711 33.29 -28.30 30.22
CA ILE A 711 33.48 -29.72 29.97
C ILE A 711 34.96 -30.00 29.70
N ASP A 712 35.54 -30.96 30.40
CA ASP A 712 36.87 -31.51 30.06
C ASP A 712 36.76 -32.56 28.94
N PHE A 713 36.84 -32.06 27.69
CA PHE A 713 36.71 -32.93 26.52
C PHE A 713 37.91 -33.90 26.35
N GLN A 714 39.04 -33.61 26.97
CA GLN A 714 40.23 -34.49 26.88
C GLN A 714 39.94 -35.86 27.45
N THR A 715 39.19 -35.93 28.55
CA THR A 715 38.78 -37.21 29.14
C THR A 715 37.90 -38.06 28.24
N TRP A 716 37.13 -37.42 27.37
CA TRP A 716 36.25 -38.11 26.43
C TRP A 716 36.99 -38.62 25.20
N ILE A 717 37.96 -37.80 24.70
CA ILE A 717 38.74 -38.13 23.52
C ILE A 717 39.65 -39.34 23.77
N ASP A 718 40.16 -39.49 25.02
CA ASP A 718 40.99 -40.60 25.43
C ASP A 718 40.22 -41.95 25.50
N GLU A 719 38.89 -41.95 25.29
CA GLU A 719 38.05 -43.16 25.22
C GLU A 719 38.11 -43.79 23.82
N ASP A 720 38.48 -45.08 23.75
CA ASP A 720 38.53 -45.79 22.47
C ASP A 720 37.14 -45.87 21.79
N GLY A 721 37.05 -45.38 20.57
CA GLY A 721 35.86 -45.50 19.73
C GLY A 721 34.78 -44.45 19.96
N ILE A 722 35.07 -43.31 20.58
CA ILE A 722 34.15 -42.20 20.75
C ILE A 722 33.74 -41.65 19.38
N SER A 723 32.45 -41.35 19.22
CA SER A 723 31.87 -40.75 18.01
C SER A 723 31.28 -39.38 18.27
N ALA A 724 31.10 -38.57 17.19
CA ALA A 724 30.39 -37.29 17.26
C ALA A 724 29.01 -37.44 17.92
N LEU A 725 28.32 -38.54 17.66
CA LEU A 725 27.00 -38.81 18.24
C LEU A 725 27.07 -39.01 19.77
N ASP A 726 28.14 -39.60 20.27
CA ASP A 726 28.30 -39.80 21.71
C ASP A 726 28.62 -38.47 22.39
N VAL A 727 29.39 -37.61 21.76
CA VAL A 727 29.64 -36.24 22.24
C VAL A 727 28.32 -35.45 22.32
N LYS A 728 27.47 -35.51 21.26
CA LYS A 728 26.15 -34.88 21.25
C LYS A 728 25.28 -35.36 22.40
N LYS A 729 25.21 -36.68 22.63
CA LYS A 729 24.41 -37.28 23.70
C LYS A 729 24.90 -36.85 25.09
N ARG A 730 26.19 -36.82 25.31
CA ARG A 730 26.80 -36.42 26.60
C ARG A 730 26.55 -34.95 26.90
N ILE A 731 26.75 -34.07 25.94
CA ILE A 731 26.44 -32.64 26.09
C ILE A 731 24.94 -32.44 26.39
N ASN A 732 24.05 -33.12 25.65
CA ASN A 732 22.62 -33.04 25.90
C ASN A 732 22.23 -33.51 27.32
N ALA A 733 22.82 -34.59 27.81
CA ALA A 733 22.58 -35.10 29.17
C ALA A 733 23.05 -34.11 30.26
N LEU A 734 24.25 -33.53 30.11
CA LEU A 734 24.79 -32.56 31.07
C LEU A 734 23.94 -31.24 31.07
N HIS A 735 23.51 -30.81 29.89
CA HIS A 735 22.68 -29.60 29.78
C HIS A 735 21.27 -29.83 30.33
N MET A 736 20.69 -31.06 30.15
CA MET A 736 19.44 -31.45 30.83
C MET A 736 19.54 -31.40 32.34
N GLU A 737 20.66 -31.89 32.90
CA GLU A 737 20.90 -31.85 34.32
C GLU A 737 20.96 -30.41 34.86
N LEU A 738 21.66 -29.54 34.14
CA LEU A 738 21.72 -28.11 34.46
C LEU A 738 20.33 -27.44 34.47
N LEU A 739 19.52 -27.64 33.42
CA LEU A 739 18.18 -27.07 33.33
C LEU A 739 17.22 -27.66 34.40
N SER A 740 17.32 -28.98 34.66
CA SER A 740 16.52 -29.62 35.73
C SER A 740 16.89 -29.10 37.13
N SER A 741 18.16 -28.79 37.37
CA SER A 741 18.61 -28.16 38.60
C SER A 741 18.03 -26.73 38.75
N LYS A 742 17.96 -25.98 37.66
CA LYS A 742 17.33 -24.62 37.65
C LYS A 742 15.82 -24.73 37.87
N GLU A 743 15.16 -25.72 37.26
CA GLU A 743 13.72 -25.97 37.44
C GLU A 743 13.37 -26.35 38.89
N ASN A 744 14.23 -27.15 39.55
CA ASN A 744 14.10 -27.44 40.96
C ASN A 744 14.31 -26.20 41.86
N THR A 745 15.19 -25.30 41.46
CA THR A 745 15.54 -24.09 42.24
C THR A 745 14.46 -23.02 42.10
N TYR A 746 13.97 -22.75 40.91
CA TYR A 746 13.04 -21.62 40.64
C TYR A 746 11.59 -22.05 40.51
N GLY A 747 11.31 -23.34 40.39
CA GLY A 747 9.96 -23.89 40.17
C GLY A 747 9.56 -23.99 38.73
N GLU A 748 8.82 -25.04 38.36
CA GLU A 748 8.40 -25.35 37.00
C GLU A 748 7.63 -24.20 36.32
N THR A 749 6.63 -23.62 37.01
CA THR A 749 5.80 -22.53 36.47
C THR A 749 6.62 -21.34 36.05
N MET A 750 7.63 -20.98 36.87
CA MET A 750 8.48 -19.81 36.61
C MET A 750 9.37 -20.04 35.38
N ILE A 751 9.95 -21.25 35.28
CA ILE A 751 10.79 -21.60 34.12
C ILE A 751 9.97 -21.62 32.82
N ARG A 752 8.75 -22.21 32.80
CA ARG A 752 7.88 -22.23 31.61
C ARG A 752 7.48 -20.80 31.18
N MET A 753 7.20 -19.94 32.12
CA MET A 753 6.91 -18.53 31.85
C MET A 753 8.14 -17.79 31.30
N SER A 754 9.34 -18.07 31.84
CA SER A 754 10.60 -17.48 31.37
C SER A 754 10.92 -17.94 29.95
N GLU A 755 10.81 -19.24 29.66
CA GLU A 755 11.02 -19.81 28.32
C GLU A 755 10.16 -19.08 27.28
N ARG A 756 8.86 -18.96 27.53
CA ARG A 756 7.91 -18.30 26.63
C ARG A 756 8.24 -16.82 26.42
N THR A 757 8.48 -16.10 27.50
CA THR A 757 8.72 -14.64 27.43
C THR A 757 10.04 -14.32 26.76
N LEU A 758 11.10 -15.08 27.07
CA LEU A 758 12.41 -14.94 26.44
C LEU A 758 12.34 -15.26 24.95
N LEU A 759 11.68 -16.38 24.58
CA LEU A 759 11.55 -16.76 23.16
C LEU A 759 10.81 -15.67 22.36
N LEU A 760 9.69 -15.13 22.87
CA LEU A 760 8.97 -14.04 22.23
C LEU A 760 9.86 -12.81 22.05
N ARG A 761 10.60 -12.42 23.07
CA ARG A 761 11.49 -11.25 23.02
C ARG A 761 12.63 -11.41 22.01
N ILE A 762 13.30 -12.56 22.04
CA ILE A 762 14.41 -12.89 21.13
C ILE A 762 13.88 -12.94 19.69
N LEU A 763 12.73 -13.57 19.46
CA LEU A 763 12.10 -13.64 18.14
C LEU A 763 11.75 -12.27 17.60
N ASP A 764 11.22 -11.38 18.43
CA ASP A 764 10.86 -10.01 18.03
C ASP A 764 12.09 -9.18 17.67
N GLN A 765 13.15 -9.27 18.47
CA GLN A 765 14.40 -8.55 18.17
C GLN A 765 15.04 -9.11 16.89
N ALA A 766 15.15 -10.41 16.77
CA ALA A 766 15.70 -11.06 15.57
C ALA A 766 14.91 -10.72 14.30
N TRP A 767 13.57 -10.64 14.41
CA TRP A 767 12.71 -10.23 13.30
C TRP A 767 12.93 -8.79 12.86
N LYS A 768 13.07 -7.85 13.80
CA LYS A 768 13.38 -6.44 13.50
C LYS A 768 14.73 -6.30 12.77
N ASP A 769 15.77 -7.00 13.26
CA ASP A 769 17.09 -7.00 12.62
C ASP A 769 17.05 -7.62 11.23
N HIS A 770 16.21 -8.64 11.07
CA HIS A 770 15.99 -9.30 9.77
C HIS A 770 15.29 -8.39 8.78
N LEU A 771 14.26 -7.64 9.19
CA LEU A 771 13.60 -6.65 8.34
C LEU A 771 14.60 -5.60 7.82
N LEU A 772 15.46 -5.10 8.71
CA LEU A 772 16.52 -4.16 8.33
C LEU A 772 17.48 -4.79 7.31
N SER A 773 17.88 -6.05 7.55
CA SER A 773 18.76 -6.79 6.63
C SER A 773 18.12 -7.01 5.26
N LEU A 774 16.81 -7.26 5.20
CA LEU A 774 16.06 -7.40 3.95
C LEU A 774 15.93 -6.07 3.20
N ASP A 775 15.72 -4.96 3.91
CA ASP A 775 15.69 -3.62 3.31
C ASP A 775 17.04 -3.28 2.67
N HIS A 776 18.15 -3.52 3.38
CA HIS A 776 19.51 -3.35 2.85
C HIS A 776 19.80 -4.28 1.65
N LEU A 777 19.36 -5.56 1.74
CA LEU A 777 19.51 -6.50 0.63
C LEU A 777 18.78 -6.02 -0.61
N ARG A 778 17.56 -5.49 -0.45
CA ARG A 778 16.75 -5.00 -1.56
C ARG A 778 17.40 -3.82 -2.27
N GLN A 779 17.96 -2.87 -1.52
CA GLN A 779 18.69 -1.73 -2.08
C GLN A 779 19.95 -2.16 -2.85
N GLY A 780 20.67 -3.16 -2.31
CA GLY A 780 21.93 -3.66 -2.91
C GLY A 780 21.76 -4.69 -4.02
N ILE A 781 20.58 -5.26 -4.24
CA ILE A 781 20.42 -6.42 -5.12
C ILE A 781 20.61 -6.08 -6.61
N ASN A 782 20.26 -4.86 -7.01
CA ASN A 782 20.41 -4.41 -8.38
C ASN A 782 21.90 -4.31 -8.79
N LEU A 783 22.77 -3.95 -7.86
CA LEU A 783 24.23 -3.92 -8.08
C LEU A 783 24.81 -5.32 -8.30
N ARG A 784 24.24 -6.35 -7.64
CA ARG A 784 24.66 -7.75 -7.83
C ARG A 784 24.17 -8.37 -9.13
N ALA A 785 23.11 -7.81 -9.73
CA ALA A 785 22.52 -8.30 -10.98
C ALA A 785 23.38 -8.02 -12.23
N TYR A 786 24.42 -7.22 -12.15
CA TYR A 786 25.38 -6.98 -13.23
C TYR A 786 26.04 -8.27 -13.76
N ALA A 787 26.00 -9.36 -12.99
CA ALA A 787 26.53 -10.69 -13.36
C ALA A 787 25.53 -11.58 -14.12
N GLN A 788 24.57 -11.04 -14.89
CA GLN A 788 23.58 -11.76 -15.73
C GLN A 788 22.52 -12.58 -14.96
N GLY A 789 22.32 -12.40 -13.67
CA GLY A 789 21.26 -13.04 -12.88
C GLY A 789 19.96 -12.23 -12.89
N ASN A 790 18.81 -12.92 -12.68
CA ASN A 790 17.55 -12.23 -12.43
C ASN A 790 17.56 -11.69 -10.97
N PRO A 791 17.47 -10.36 -10.76
CA PRO A 791 17.57 -9.74 -9.42
C PRO A 791 16.60 -10.33 -8.40
N LEU A 792 15.38 -10.62 -8.83
CA LEU A 792 14.36 -11.21 -7.96
C LEU A 792 14.71 -12.63 -7.49
N ASN A 793 15.32 -13.44 -8.34
CA ASN A 793 15.72 -14.80 -7.97
C ASN A 793 16.88 -14.78 -6.97
N GLU A 794 17.84 -13.87 -7.18
CA GLU A 794 18.93 -13.65 -6.23
C GLU A 794 18.40 -13.14 -4.89
N TYR A 795 17.49 -12.16 -4.92
CA TYR A 795 16.83 -11.68 -3.71
C TYR A 795 16.11 -12.81 -2.96
N LYS A 796 15.34 -13.66 -3.64
CA LYS A 796 14.68 -14.80 -3.01
C LYS A 796 15.65 -15.76 -2.33
N ARG A 797 16.76 -16.07 -3.00
CA ARG A 797 17.77 -16.97 -2.46
C ARG A 797 18.44 -16.39 -1.20
N GLU A 798 18.90 -15.15 -1.30
CA GLU A 798 19.57 -14.47 -0.20
C GLU A 798 18.62 -14.21 0.98
N ALA A 799 17.39 -13.77 0.71
CA ALA A 799 16.36 -13.58 1.73
C ALA A 799 16.03 -14.88 2.47
N TYR A 800 16.01 -16.02 1.76
CA TYR A 800 15.84 -17.33 2.39
C TYR A 800 17.03 -17.69 3.28
N ASN A 801 18.26 -17.48 2.83
CA ASN A 801 19.47 -17.74 3.61
C ASN A 801 19.51 -16.88 4.87
N LEU A 802 19.20 -15.59 4.75
CA LEU A 802 19.11 -14.66 5.89
C LEU A 802 18.04 -15.13 6.90
N PHE A 803 16.90 -15.59 6.42
CA PHE A 803 15.83 -16.10 7.29
C PHE A 803 16.25 -17.37 8.03
N GLN A 804 16.91 -18.33 7.36
CA GLN A 804 17.43 -19.53 8.01
C GLN A 804 18.49 -19.20 9.06
N PHE A 805 19.39 -18.27 8.73
CA PHE A 805 20.39 -17.79 9.68
C PHE A 805 19.77 -17.12 10.91
N MET A 806 18.75 -16.27 10.69
CA MET A 806 17.98 -15.66 11.78
C MET A 806 17.34 -16.72 12.69
N MET A 807 16.68 -17.72 12.12
CA MET A 807 16.03 -18.79 12.90
C MET A 807 17.04 -19.62 13.71
N GLY A 808 18.20 -19.92 13.13
CA GLY A 808 19.30 -20.59 13.86
C GLY A 808 19.80 -19.73 15.03
N ARG A 809 19.96 -18.41 14.80
CA ARG A 809 20.36 -17.46 15.84
C ARG A 809 19.34 -17.40 16.98
N VAL A 810 18.04 -17.33 16.68
CA VAL A 810 16.96 -17.32 17.70
C VAL A 810 17.05 -18.55 18.61
N LYS A 811 17.26 -19.75 18.04
CA LYS A 811 17.42 -20.99 18.80
C LYS A 811 18.65 -20.92 19.71
N ALA A 812 19.79 -20.54 19.16
CA ALA A 812 21.05 -20.44 19.90
C ALA A 812 20.99 -19.41 21.04
N GLU A 813 20.41 -18.23 20.78
CA GLU A 813 20.25 -17.17 21.78
C GLU A 813 19.27 -17.57 22.89
N LEU A 814 18.18 -18.26 22.56
CA LEU A 814 17.25 -18.78 23.56
C LEU A 814 17.95 -19.77 24.49
N ILE A 815 18.66 -20.76 23.93
CA ILE A 815 19.36 -21.78 24.73
C ILE A 815 20.45 -21.15 25.58
N SER A 816 21.21 -20.22 25.03
CA SER A 816 22.21 -19.47 25.79
C SER A 816 21.59 -18.65 26.92
N ALA A 817 20.49 -17.93 26.65
CA ALA A 817 19.79 -17.16 27.67
C ALA A 817 19.26 -18.05 28.81
N LEU A 818 18.66 -19.19 28.50
CA LEU A 818 18.17 -20.15 29.52
C LEU A 818 19.31 -20.81 30.31
N SER A 819 20.44 -21.07 29.64
CA SER A 819 21.64 -21.64 30.25
C SER A 819 22.31 -20.71 31.25
N HIS A 820 22.34 -19.42 30.97
CA HIS A 820 22.94 -18.38 31.83
C HIS A 820 21.94 -17.67 32.75
N PHE A 821 20.65 -18.05 32.66
CA PHE A 821 19.58 -17.38 33.41
C PHE A 821 19.77 -17.51 34.93
N GLU A 822 19.91 -16.38 35.61
CA GLU A 822 19.93 -16.24 37.08
C GLU A 822 18.85 -15.25 37.50
N LEU A 823 17.89 -15.68 38.29
CA LEU A 823 16.83 -14.82 38.81
C LEU A 823 17.31 -14.06 40.05
N SER A 824 17.56 -12.78 39.89
CA SER A 824 17.62 -11.81 40.99
C SER A 824 16.49 -10.80 40.79
N LEU A 825 15.29 -11.11 41.30
CA LEU A 825 14.16 -10.16 41.25
C LEU A 825 14.28 -9.18 42.42
N PRO A 826 14.26 -7.86 42.19
CA PRO A 826 14.05 -6.89 43.27
C PRO A 826 12.71 -7.15 43.96
N GLU A 827 12.67 -7.01 45.30
CA GLU A 827 11.44 -7.17 46.05
C GLU A 827 10.31 -6.27 45.52
N GLY A 828 9.21 -6.88 45.06
CA GLY A 828 7.99 -6.20 44.61
C GLY A 828 7.78 -6.08 43.09
N LEU A 829 8.67 -6.58 42.24
CA LEU A 829 8.45 -6.66 40.79
C LEU A 829 8.03 -8.09 40.38
N SER A 830 6.95 -8.20 39.61
CA SER A 830 6.61 -9.49 38.98
C SER A 830 7.57 -9.77 37.80
N LEU A 831 7.91 -11.02 37.59
CA LEU A 831 8.77 -11.44 36.45
C LEU A 831 8.16 -10.98 35.11
N GLU A 832 6.85 -11.06 35.00
CA GLU A 832 6.11 -10.64 33.81
C GLU A 832 6.31 -9.15 33.50
N SER A 833 6.32 -8.29 34.53
CA SER A 833 6.58 -6.87 34.35
C SER A 833 8.05 -6.54 34.09
N ALA A 834 8.98 -7.39 34.57
CA ALA A 834 10.41 -7.23 34.36
C ALA A 834 10.86 -7.69 32.96
N LEU A 835 10.21 -8.72 32.42
CA LEU A 835 10.56 -9.33 31.14
C LEU A 835 9.72 -8.79 29.96
N SER A 836 8.54 -8.18 30.21
CA SER A 836 7.73 -7.57 29.16
C SER A 836 8.20 -6.15 28.88
N PRO A 837 8.84 -5.87 27.75
CA PRO A 837 9.17 -4.49 27.39
C PRO A 837 7.85 -3.73 27.21
N ARG A 838 7.74 -2.57 27.87
CA ARG A 838 6.68 -1.62 27.56
C ARG A 838 7.03 -0.98 26.22
N LEU A 839 6.39 -1.46 25.14
CA LEU A 839 6.47 -0.77 23.87
C LEU A 839 5.72 0.55 24.02
N ASP A 840 6.44 1.65 23.87
CA ASP A 840 5.84 2.97 23.83
C ASP A 840 5.36 3.23 22.39
N PHE A 841 4.11 2.87 22.11
CA PHE A 841 3.51 3.08 20.79
C PHE A 841 3.37 4.56 20.44
N ASP A 842 3.34 5.46 21.46
CA ASP A 842 3.26 6.91 21.23
C ASP A 842 4.60 7.48 20.72
N ALA A 843 5.71 6.80 21.03
CA ALA A 843 7.05 7.14 20.51
C ALA A 843 7.33 6.55 19.12
N MET A 844 6.51 5.63 18.63
CA MET A 844 6.66 5.03 17.31
C MET A 844 6.06 5.93 16.23
N ARG A 845 6.68 5.93 15.06
CA ARG A 845 6.20 6.70 13.90
C ARG A 845 5.54 5.77 12.91
N GLU A 846 4.28 6.07 12.60
CA GLU A 846 3.56 5.47 11.49
C GLU A 846 3.89 6.26 10.22
N SER A 847 4.29 5.57 9.16
CA SER A 847 4.68 6.21 7.92
C SER A 847 4.30 5.38 6.70
N MET A 848 4.13 6.07 5.59
CA MET A 848 3.97 5.50 4.26
C MET A 848 5.02 6.15 3.35
N PRO A 849 6.23 5.60 3.27
CA PRO A 849 7.28 6.15 2.43
C PRO A 849 6.90 6.01 0.96
N ASN A 850 7.14 7.06 0.19
CA ASN A 850 6.88 7.04 -1.25
C ASN A 850 8.07 6.36 -1.95
N TRP A 851 7.94 5.08 -2.28
CA TRP A 851 8.98 4.28 -2.93
C TRP A 851 9.03 4.46 -4.46
N SER A 852 8.18 5.32 -5.01
CA SER A 852 8.13 5.54 -6.46
C SER A 852 9.41 6.19 -7.02
N ASN A 853 10.20 6.86 -6.19
CA ASN A 853 11.44 7.52 -6.64
C ASN A 853 12.64 6.58 -6.75
N ASP A 854 12.64 5.42 -6.05
CA ASP A 854 13.76 4.47 -6.11
C ASP A 854 13.78 3.62 -7.38
N PHE A 855 12.70 3.62 -8.15
CA PHE A 855 12.53 2.81 -9.37
C PHE A 855 12.46 3.64 -10.66
N GLU A 856 12.53 4.97 -10.58
CA GLU A 856 12.58 5.80 -11.80
C GLU A 856 13.91 5.67 -12.57
N SER A 857 14.94 5.07 -11.95
CA SER A 857 16.28 4.96 -12.54
C SER A 857 16.49 3.77 -13.47
N ASP A 858 15.63 2.73 -13.44
CA ASP A 858 15.89 1.49 -14.19
C ASP A 858 15.16 1.39 -15.55
N GLU A 859 14.39 2.39 -15.97
CA GLU A 859 13.55 2.28 -17.16
C GLU A 859 14.09 2.91 -18.46
N ASP A 860 15.15 3.70 -18.41
CA ASP A 860 15.79 4.19 -19.66
C ASP A 860 16.53 3.08 -20.44
N ASP A 861 16.84 1.94 -19.80
CA ASP A 861 17.55 0.85 -20.47
C ASP A 861 16.66 -0.12 -21.26
N ARG A 862 15.33 -0.03 -21.20
CA ARG A 862 14.44 -0.91 -22.02
C ARG A 862 13.93 -0.29 -23.31
N ASN A 863 14.09 0.99 -23.53
CA ASN A 863 13.68 1.66 -24.76
C ASN A 863 14.83 2.11 -25.66
N THR A 864 16.07 1.90 -25.28
CA THR A 864 17.26 2.06 -26.14
C THR A 864 17.78 0.73 -26.67
N PHE A 865 16.87 -0.17 -27.11
CA PHE A 865 17.18 -0.94 -28.29
C PHE A 865 16.88 -0.11 -29.57
N GLU A 866 17.21 1.14 -29.57
CA GLU A 866 17.75 1.74 -30.76
C GLU A 866 19.16 1.18 -30.86
N LEU A 867 19.36 0.41 -31.93
CA LEU A 867 20.63 0.03 -32.47
C LEU A 867 21.68 1.14 -32.19
N VAL A 868 22.47 0.97 -31.12
CA VAL A 868 23.81 1.53 -31.11
C VAL A 868 24.42 0.89 -32.33
N HIS A 869 24.56 1.66 -33.39
CA HIS A 869 25.48 1.33 -34.47
C HIS A 869 26.84 1.16 -33.79
N ALA A 870 27.16 -0.08 -33.47
CA ALA A 870 28.55 -0.46 -33.36
C ALA A 870 29.23 0.07 -34.61
N PRO A 871 30.44 0.64 -34.52
CA PRO A 871 31.17 1.08 -35.70
C PRO A 871 31.13 -0.06 -36.68
N SER A 872 30.67 0.23 -37.90
CA SER A 872 30.46 -0.72 -38.94
C SER A 872 31.73 -1.53 -39.15
N LEU A 873 31.84 -2.70 -38.49
CA LEU A 873 32.69 -3.78 -38.94
C LEU A 873 32.07 -4.20 -40.26
N GLU A 874 32.77 -3.91 -41.35
CA GLU A 874 32.39 -4.37 -42.70
C GLU A 874 32.19 -5.88 -42.59
N ILE A 875 30.93 -6.31 -42.75
CA ILE A 875 30.60 -7.74 -42.78
C ILE A 875 31.20 -8.33 -44.03
N ASP A 876 32.25 -9.15 -43.92
CA ASP A 876 32.81 -9.89 -45.07
C ASP A 876 31.87 -11.07 -45.38
N PRO A 877 31.19 -11.02 -46.55
CA PRO A 877 30.31 -12.12 -46.97
C PRO A 877 30.98 -13.51 -47.02
N LYS A 878 32.30 -13.57 -47.01
CA LYS A 878 33.08 -14.82 -47.11
C LYS A 878 33.58 -15.31 -45.74
N ASP A 879 33.56 -14.47 -44.70
CA ASP A 879 34.04 -14.86 -43.38
C ASP A 879 32.88 -14.88 -42.35
N PRO A 880 32.36 -16.07 -41.99
CA PRO A 880 31.27 -16.21 -41.04
C PRO A 880 31.56 -15.66 -39.65
N THR A 881 32.80 -15.46 -39.27
CA THR A 881 33.18 -14.93 -37.95
C THR A 881 32.90 -13.44 -37.84
N THR A 882 32.76 -12.71 -38.93
CA THR A 882 32.44 -11.27 -38.99
C THR A 882 30.94 -10.97 -38.95
N TRP A 883 30.05 -12.00 -39.05
CA TRP A 883 28.61 -11.82 -39.19
C TRP A 883 27.88 -11.58 -37.88
N GLY A 884 28.51 -11.78 -36.76
CA GLY A 884 27.84 -11.64 -35.45
C GLY A 884 26.63 -12.59 -35.29
N ARG A 885 25.63 -12.21 -34.54
CA ARG A 885 24.43 -13.03 -34.32
C ARG A 885 23.36 -12.79 -35.39
N VAL A 886 23.33 -13.64 -36.41
CA VAL A 886 22.32 -13.57 -37.48
C VAL A 886 21.02 -14.25 -37.09
N LEU A 887 19.87 -13.54 -37.22
CA LEU A 887 18.55 -14.11 -36.96
C LEU A 887 18.21 -15.22 -37.97
N ARG A 888 17.62 -16.32 -37.51
CA ARG A 888 17.29 -17.50 -38.35
C ARG A 888 16.47 -17.19 -39.59
N ASN A 889 15.63 -16.17 -39.57
CA ASN A 889 14.77 -15.74 -40.70
C ASN A 889 15.31 -14.55 -41.47
N ALA A 890 16.46 -13.98 -41.12
CA ALA A 890 17.12 -12.94 -41.89
C ALA A 890 17.80 -13.52 -43.14
N ASP A 891 18.05 -12.70 -44.17
CA ASP A 891 18.81 -13.11 -45.34
C ASP A 891 20.25 -13.39 -44.93
N CYS A 892 20.84 -14.47 -45.53
CA CYS A 892 22.15 -14.89 -45.15
C CYS A 892 23.23 -13.88 -45.61
N PRO A 893 24.10 -13.39 -44.70
CA PRO A 893 25.13 -12.40 -45.03
C PRO A 893 26.10 -12.84 -46.13
N CYS A 894 26.16 -14.15 -46.46
CA CYS A 894 26.99 -14.67 -47.54
C CYS A 894 26.54 -14.23 -48.97
N GLY A 895 25.46 -13.47 -49.09
CA GLY A 895 24.96 -12.98 -50.37
C GLY A 895 24.26 -14.03 -51.24
N SER A 896 23.95 -15.22 -50.72
CA SER A 896 23.27 -16.31 -51.47
C SER A 896 21.78 -16.05 -51.76
N GLY A 897 21.15 -14.99 -51.25
CA GLY A 897 19.72 -14.71 -51.39
C GLY A 897 18.82 -15.70 -50.64
N LYS A 898 19.37 -16.64 -49.87
CA LYS A 898 18.61 -17.55 -49.00
C LYS A 898 18.59 -17.08 -47.59
N LYS A 899 17.50 -17.38 -46.84
CA LYS A 899 17.42 -17.12 -45.43
C LYS A 899 18.47 -17.92 -44.65
N TYR A 900 19.02 -17.35 -43.59
CA TYR A 900 20.13 -17.91 -42.80
C TYR A 900 19.86 -19.36 -42.39
N LYS A 901 18.65 -19.69 -41.95
CA LYS A 901 18.22 -21.06 -41.61
C LYS A 901 18.25 -22.08 -42.77
N HIS A 902 18.29 -21.62 -44.01
CA HIS A 902 18.37 -22.45 -45.23
C HIS A 902 19.71 -22.33 -45.93
N CYS A 903 20.70 -21.70 -45.27
CA CYS A 903 22.07 -21.55 -45.79
C CYS A 903 23.07 -21.93 -44.68
N HIS A 904 23.75 -20.99 -44.07
CA HIS A 904 24.78 -21.26 -43.07
C HIS A 904 24.22 -21.55 -41.65
N GLY A 905 22.94 -21.29 -41.40
CA GLY A 905 22.22 -21.64 -40.18
C GLY A 905 21.41 -22.95 -40.29
N ALA A 906 21.64 -23.77 -41.29
CA ALA A 906 21.04 -25.10 -41.43
C ALA A 906 21.90 -26.12 -40.66
N VAL A 907 21.46 -26.40 -39.38
CA VAL A 907 21.92 -27.52 -38.58
C VAL A 907 20.74 -28.41 -38.28
#